data_24cd5f43b0e429412c082e0639122025
#
_entry.id   24cd5f43b0e429412c082e0639122025
#
_cell.length_a   1.000
_cell.length_b   1.000
_cell.length_c   1.000
_cell.angle_alpha   90.00
_cell.angle_beta   90.00
_cell.angle_gamma   90.00
#
_symmetry.space_group_name_H-M   'P 1'
#
loop_
_entity.id
_entity.type
_entity.pdbx_description
1 polymer ?
#
loop_
_entity_poly.entity_id
_entity_poly.type
_entity_poly.pdbx_seq_one_letter_code
_entity_poly.pdbx_strand_id
1 'polypeptide(L)'
;MGEVFFAQKINYKKKTKMDVIKRDGRKEPIMFDKITARVRKLCYGLNEIVDPVKVAMRVIEGLYDGVTTSELDNLAAETAATLTTSHPDYARLAARISVSNLHKNTKKTFSEVMKDLYEYVNPRTGKKAPLLSDEVYKVIEKNSDELDSTIIYNRDFGYDYFGFKTLERSYLLKLNGNIVERPQHMLMRVSLGIHLNDLPAAIETYELMSKRFFTHATPTLFNSGTPKPQMSSCFLLTMKDDSIDGIYDTLKQTAKISQSAGGIGLSIHNIRATGSYISGTNGTSNGIVPMLQVYNDTARYVDQGGGKRKGSFAIYLEPWHADIFEFLDLKKNHGKEEMRARDLFYAMWIPDLFMKRVQEDGSWTLMCPNECPDLYNTHGDEFDALYLDYEARDKGRKTIKARLLWEKILESQIETGTPYMLYKDAANRKSNQKNLGTIRSSNLCTEIMEYTSPGEVAVCNLASIALPMFVKNGEFDHKELFRVTKRVTKNLNKVIDRNYYPVIEAEYSNFKHRPIGLGIQGLADAFIMLRMPFTSDEAKKLNQEIFETLYFAAVTASMEEAKVDGPYESYKGSPISKGEFQHNMWNIKDEELSGRWDWGKLRKSVKKHGVRNSLLVAPMPTASTSQILGNNEAFEPYTSNIYTRRVLSGEFIVVNKHLLEDLVNLGLWNDDLKEEIMRQNGSVQNVDIPQDLKELYKTVWELSMKDIIDMSRHRGYFIDQSQSLNLFMENANMAKLTSMHFYAWKSGLKTGMYYLRTKSAVDAIKFTLSKKEEKEQPTVPVKEAKVEAATNAVSDKPMSPQEFREMLSKSQNGGPDDDCLMCGS
;
A
#
# COMPACT_ATOMS: atom_id res chain seq x y z
N MET A 1 2.63 -6.11 -78.34
CA MET A 1 3.33 -7.39 -78.50
C MET A 1 4.39 -7.46 -77.45
N GLY A 2 4.35 -8.47 -76.62
CA GLY A 2 5.41 -8.86 -75.71
C GLY A 2 5.33 -8.32 -74.31
N GLU A 3 4.48 -8.93 -73.49
CA GLU A 3 4.48 -8.82 -72.04
C GLU A 3 5.76 -9.50 -71.50
N VAL A 4 6.53 -8.78 -70.67
CA VAL A 4 7.63 -9.37 -69.92
C VAL A 4 7.16 -9.47 -68.46
N PHE A 5 6.74 -10.66 -68.03
CA PHE A 5 6.53 -11.01 -66.66
C PHE A 5 7.87 -11.07 -65.90
N PHE A 6 8.12 -10.12 -65.03
CA PHE A 6 9.17 -10.22 -64.00
C PHE A 6 8.66 -11.11 -62.84
N ALA A 7 9.03 -12.38 -62.90
CA ALA A 7 8.90 -13.28 -61.76
C ALA A 7 9.98 -12.97 -60.76
N GLN A 8 9.69 -12.21 -59.70
CA GLN A 8 10.54 -12.13 -58.53
C GLN A 8 10.54 -13.49 -57.81
N LYS A 9 11.61 -14.25 -58.00
CA LYS A 9 11.95 -15.39 -57.16
C LYS A 9 12.18 -14.89 -55.70
N ILE A 10 11.17 -15.07 -54.85
CA ILE A 10 11.35 -14.97 -53.42
C ILE A 10 12.21 -16.17 -53.01
N ASN A 11 13.48 -15.89 -52.75
CA ASN A 11 14.42 -16.82 -52.15
C ASN A 11 13.93 -17.20 -50.77
N TYR A 12 13.24 -18.35 -50.67
CA TYR A 12 13.06 -19.03 -49.37
C TYR A 12 14.43 -19.47 -48.89
N LYS A 13 15.09 -18.56 -48.08
CA LYS A 13 16.23 -18.96 -47.26
C LYS A 13 15.81 -20.19 -46.45
N LYS A 14 16.60 -21.25 -46.53
CA LYS A 14 16.49 -22.48 -45.72
C LYS A 14 16.00 -22.12 -44.33
N LYS A 15 14.80 -22.62 -43.98
CA LYS A 15 14.32 -22.59 -42.56
C LYS A 15 15.41 -23.31 -41.76
N THR A 16 16.26 -22.58 -41.09
CA THR A 16 17.13 -23.13 -40.05
C THR A 16 16.22 -23.82 -39.06
N LYS A 17 16.39 -25.11 -38.81
CA LYS A 17 15.70 -25.86 -37.78
C LYS A 17 16.02 -25.14 -36.46
N MET A 18 15.05 -24.45 -35.91
CA MET A 18 15.16 -23.83 -34.60
C MET A 18 14.85 -24.92 -33.56
N ASP A 19 15.69 -25.02 -32.56
CA ASP A 19 15.52 -25.96 -31.45
C ASP A 19 15.01 -25.22 -30.19
N VAL A 20 14.18 -25.91 -29.40
CA VAL A 20 13.75 -25.49 -28.08
C VAL A 20 14.47 -26.32 -27.02
N ILE A 21 14.92 -25.66 -25.97
CA ILE A 21 15.50 -26.31 -24.80
C ILE A 21 14.40 -26.61 -23.79
N LYS A 22 14.23 -27.91 -23.49
CA LYS A 22 13.27 -28.37 -22.48
C LYS A 22 13.78 -28.06 -21.07
N ARG A 23 12.88 -28.14 -20.07
CA ARG A 23 13.24 -27.93 -18.65
C ARG A 23 14.27 -28.95 -18.12
N ASP A 24 14.32 -30.14 -18.72
CA ASP A 24 15.32 -31.16 -18.42
C ASP A 24 16.64 -31.03 -19.21
N GLY A 25 16.80 -29.93 -19.96
CA GLY A 25 17.97 -29.61 -20.76
C GLY A 25 18.01 -30.24 -22.14
N ARG A 26 17.09 -31.14 -22.51
CA ARG A 26 17.03 -31.74 -23.85
C ARG A 26 16.68 -30.69 -24.90
N LYS A 27 17.30 -30.82 -26.09
CA LYS A 27 16.94 -30.02 -27.28
C LYS A 27 15.97 -30.81 -28.15
N GLU A 28 14.92 -30.14 -28.58
CA GLU A 28 13.90 -30.65 -29.51
C GLU A 28 13.59 -29.59 -30.58
N PRO A 29 13.29 -30.01 -31.84
CA PRO A 29 12.81 -29.08 -32.86
C PRO A 29 11.57 -28.34 -32.39
N ILE A 30 11.49 -27.04 -32.67
CA ILE A 30 10.30 -26.23 -32.36
C ILE A 30 9.12 -26.72 -33.20
N MET A 31 8.02 -27.00 -32.49
CA MET A 31 6.74 -27.37 -33.12
C MET A 31 5.66 -26.33 -32.75
N PHE A 32 5.22 -25.55 -33.71
CA PHE A 32 4.24 -24.47 -33.54
C PHE A 32 2.89 -24.97 -32.98
N ASP A 33 2.46 -26.13 -33.39
CA ASP A 33 1.22 -26.78 -32.90
C ASP A 33 1.28 -27.04 -31.39
N LYS A 34 2.46 -27.35 -30.84
CA LYS A 34 2.64 -27.56 -29.41
C LYS A 34 2.48 -26.26 -28.63
N ILE A 35 2.88 -25.12 -29.20
CA ILE A 35 2.69 -23.78 -28.58
C ILE A 35 1.20 -23.48 -28.52
N THR A 36 0.48 -23.59 -29.64
CA THR A 36 -0.96 -23.38 -29.72
C THR A 36 -1.74 -24.30 -28.77
N ALA A 37 -1.41 -25.61 -28.77
CA ALA A 37 -2.05 -26.58 -27.89
C ALA A 37 -1.80 -26.29 -26.40
N ARG A 38 -0.61 -25.78 -26.07
CA ARG A 38 -0.24 -25.35 -24.71
C ARG A 38 -1.11 -24.19 -24.22
N VAL A 39 -1.29 -23.16 -25.04
CA VAL A 39 -2.15 -22.00 -24.72
C VAL A 39 -3.62 -22.44 -24.63
N ARG A 40 -4.09 -23.22 -25.61
CA ARG A 40 -5.49 -23.72 -25.66
C ARG A 40 -5.88 -24.49 -24.40
N LYS A 41 -4.99 -25.31 -23.84
CA LYS A 41 -5.25 -26.05 -22.59
C LYS A 41 -5.58 -25.15 -21.41
N LEU A 42 -5.16 -23.88 -21.43
CA LEU A 42 -5.35 -22.92 -20.34
C LEU A 42 -6.54 -21.98 -20.57
N CYS A 43 -7.21 -22.09 -21.73
CA CYS A 43 -8.41 -21.31 -22.06
C CYS A 43 -9.72 -21.89 -21.50
N TYR A 44 -9.69 -22.94 -20.67
CA TYR A 44 -10.91 -23.56 -20.15
C TYR A 44 -11.74 -22.55 -19.32
N GLY A 45 -13.06 -22.49 -19.61
CA GLY A 45 -14.00 -21.61 -18.91
C GLY A 45 -13.74 -20.11 -19.10
N LEU A 46 -12.96 -19.71 -20.12
CA LEU A 46 -12.82 -18.33 -20.56
C LEU A 46 -13.80 -18.03 -21.68
N ASN A 47 -14.07 -16.75 -21.91
CA ASN A 47 -14.92 -16.29 -23.00
C ASN A 47 -14.36 -16.72 -24.36
N GLU A 48 -15.24 -17.00 -25.33
CA GLU A 48 -14.88 -17.45 -26.68
C GLU A 48 -14.07 -16.41 -27.49
N ILE A 49 -14.12 -15.13 -27.10
CA ILE A 49 -13.31 -14.06 -27.68
C ILE A 49 -11.80 -14.29 -27.42
N VAL A 50 -11.45 -15.08 -26.42
CA VAL A 50 -10.06 -15.41 -26.08
C VAL A 50 -9.54 -16.47 -27.05
N ASP A 51 -8.84 -16.01 -28.09
CA ASP A 51 -8.29 -16.85 -29.14
C ASP A 51 -6.85 -17.31 -28.82
N PRO A 52 -6.64 -18.61 -28.53
CA PRO A 52 -5.31 -19.17 -28.30
C PRO A 52 -4.39 -19.10 -29.53
N VAL A 53 -4.94 -19.07 -30.74
CA VAL A 53 -4.18 -19.00 -31.99
C VAL A 53 -3.55 -17.61 -32.11
N LYS A 54 -4.30 -16.55 -31.81
CA LYS A 54 -3.81 -15.16 -31.83
C LYS A 54 -2.62 -14.96 -30.90
N VAL A 55 -2.66 -15.56 -29.69
CA VAL A 55 -1.53 -15.54 -28.74
C VAL A 55 -0.35 -16.35 -29.30
N ALA A 56 -0.59 -17.56 -29.78
CA ALA A 56 0.47 -18.43 -30.30
C ALA A 56 1.19 -17.81 -31.51
N MET A 57 0.46 -17.17 -32.43
CA MET A 57 1.06 -16.52 -33.60
C MET A 57 2.06 -15.42 -33.20
N ARG A 58 1.73 -14.56 -32.25
CA ARG A 58 2.65 -13.53 -31.74
C ARG A 58 3.86 -14.12 -31.01
N VAL A 59 3.67 -15.25 -30.31
CA VAL A 59 4.79 -15.96 -29.68
C VAL A 59 5.73 -16.51 -30.76
N ILE A 60 5.18 -17.05 -31.85
CA ILE A 60 5.96 -17.61 -32.97
C ILE A 60 6.80 -16.54 -33.68
N GLU A 61 6.31 -15.31 -33.78
CA GLU A 61 7.06 -14.17 -34.35
C GLU A 61 8.29 -13.79 -33.52
N GLY A 62 8.28 -14.02 -32.21
CA GLY A 62 9.38 -13.73 -31.26
C GLY A 62 10.36 -14.90 -31.06
N LEU A 63 10.27 -16.01 -31.82
CA LEU A 63 11.08 -17.21 -31.61
C LEU A 63 12.53 -17.02 -32.07
N TYR A 64 13.46 -17.58 -31.31
CA TYR A 64 14.87 -17.72 -31.66
C TYR A 64 15.39 -19.14 -31.35
N ASP A 65 16.50 -19.52 -31.94
CA ASP A 65 17.11 -20.84 -31.74
C ASP A 65 17.67 -20.98 -30.31
N GLY A 66 17.34 -22.08 -29.67
CA GLY A 66 17.77 -22.39 -28.30
C GLY A 66 16.90 -21.71 -27.22
N VAL A 67 15.73 -21.17 -27.58
CA VAL A 67 14.77 -20.64 -26.56
C VAL A 67 14.34 -21.75 -25.62
N THR A 68 14.25 -21.45 -24.33
CA THR A 68 13.75 -22.43 -23.34
C THR A 68 12.21 -22.50 -23.34
N THR A 69 11.65 -23.65 -22.97
CA THR A 69 10.20 -23.76 -22.79
C THR A 69 9.65 -22.88 -21.66
N SER A 70 10.48 -22.46 -20.72
CA SER A 70 10.12 -21.50 -19.67
C SER A 70 10.02 -20.08 -20.22
N GLU A 71 10.96 -19.66 -21.06
CA GLU A 71 10.89 -18.37 -21.78
C GLU A 71 9.70 -18.30 -22.73
N LEU A 72 9.37 -19.43 -23.42
CA LEU A 72 8.18 -19.50 -24.26
C LEU A 72 6.88 -19.30 -23.46
N ASP A 73 6.77 -19.92 -22.28
CA ASP A 73 5.62 -19.72 -21.40
C ASP A 73 5.56 -18.26 -20.92
N ASN A 74 6.69 -17.62 -20.59
CA ASN A 74 6.74 -16.19 -20.20
C ASN A 74 6.29 -15.29 -21.37
N LEU A 75 6.83 -15.46 -22.56
CA LEU A 75 6.46 -14.71 -23.75
C LEU A 75 4.96 -14.88 -24.08
N ALA A 76 4.42 -16.10 -23.93
CA ALA A 76 3.00 -16.36 -24.14
C ALA A 76 2.12 -15.64 -23.10
N ALA A 77 2.55 -15.62 -21.85
CA ALA A 77 1.86 -14.89 -20.78
C ALA A 77 1.87 -13.38 -21.03
N GLU A 78 3.01 -12.80 -21.37
CA GLU A 78 3.15 -11.38 -21.72
C GLU A 78 2.31 -11.02 -22.94
N THR A 79 2.35 -11.84 -23.98
CA THR A 79 1.50 -11.66 -25.17
C THR A 79 0.01 -11.68 -24.81
N ALA A 80 -0.44 -12.62 -24.00
CA ALA A 80 -1.82 -12.65 -23.52
C ALA A 80 -2.15 -11.40 -22.70
N ALA A 81 -1.23 -10.94 -21.83
CA ALA A 81 -1.43 -9.73 -21.04
C ALA A 81 -1.59 -8.46 -21.91
N THR A 82 -0.90 -8.34 -23.04
CA THR A 82 -1.11 -7.21 -23.97
C THR A 82 -2.48 -7.22 -24.62
N LEU A 83 -3.14 -8.37 -24.71
CA LEU A 83 -4.46 -8.52 -25.29
C LEU A 83 -5.61 -8.29 -24.28
N THR A 84 -5.30 -7.96 -23.02
CA THR A 84 -6.29 -7.65 -21.97
C THR A 84 -7.24 -6.52 -22.37
N THR A 85 -6.78 -5.60 -23.20
CA THR A 85 -7.62 -4.53 -23.76
C THR A 85 -8.71 -5.01 -24.71
N SER A 86 -8.60 -6.24 -25.23
CA SER A 86 -9.65 -6.83 -26.07
C SER A 86 -10.71 -7.56 -25.25
N HIS A 87 -10.30 -8.22 -24.16
CA HIS A 87 -11.22 -8.88 -23.21
C HIS A 87 -10.49 -9.15 -21.88
N PRO A 88 -11.14 -8.97 -20.69
CA PRO A 88 -10.50 -9.18 -19.38
C PRO A 88 -9.97 -10.60 -19.17
N ASP A 89 -10.56 -11.58 -19.81
CA ASP A 89 -10.13 -12.99 -19.71
C ASP A 89 -8.74 -13.27 -20.28
N TYR A 90 -8.19 -12.36 -21.11
CA TYR A 90 -6.79 -12.46 -21.52
C TYR A 90 -5.83 -12.25 -20.34
N ALA A 91 -6.19 -11.43 -19.34
CA ALA A 91 -5.41 -11.31 -18.09
C ALA A 91 -5.45 -12.61 -17.29
N ARG A 92 -6.59 -13.29 -17.25
CA ARG A 92 -6.74 -14.62 -16.65
C ARG A 92 -5.90 -15.68 -17.39
N LEU A 93 -5.93 -15.66 -18.73
CA LEU A 93 -5.09 -16.56 -19.53
C LEU A 93 -3.59 -16.32 -19.26
N ALA A 94 -3.16 -15.06 -19.26
CA ALA A 94 -1.78 -14.66 -18.95
C ALA A 94 -1.34 -15.19 -17.57
N ALA A 95 -2.17 -14.99 -16.55
CA ALA A 95 -1.92 -15.52 -15.21
C ALA A 95 -1.82 -17.05 -15.20
N ARG A 96 -2.76 -17.74 -15.86
CA ARG A 96 -2.76 -19.22 -15.92
C ARG A 96 -1.51 -19.77 -16.59
N ILE A 97 -1.02 -19.13 -17.66
CA ILE A 97 0.24 -19.51 -18.30
C ILE A 97 1.41 -19.34 -17.33
N SER A 98 1.50 -18.19 -16.65
CA SER A 98 2.56 -17.90 -15.67
C SER A 98 2.51 -18.87 -14.48
N VAL A 99 1.35 -19.10 -13.90
CA VAL A 99 1.13 -20.07 -12.81
C VAL A 99 1.55 -21.46 -13.24
N SER A 100 1.12 -21.90 -14.41
CA SER A 100 1.51 -23.22 -14.93
C SER A 100 3.01 -23.32 -15.22
N ASN A 101 3.67 -22.23 -15.62
CA ASN A 101 5.12 -22.16 -15.75
C ASN A 101 5.80 -22.35 -14.40
N LEU A 102 5.38 -21.60 -13.36
CA LEU A 102 5.89 -21.75 -12.00
C LEU A 102 5.69 -23.18 -11.47
N HIS A 103 4.50 -23.76 -11.64
CA HIS A 103 4.19 -25.11 -11.18
C HIS A 103 5.07 -26.18 -11.83
N LYS A 104 5.49 -25.98 -13.08
CA LYS A 104 6.40 -26.90 -13.79
C LYS A 104 7.86 -26.74 -13.34
N ASN A 105 8.21 -25.56 -12.79
CA ASN A 105 9.56 -25.24 -12.34
C ASN A 105 9.76 -25.51 -10.83
N THR A 106 8.69 -25.88 -10.09
CA THR A 106 8.67 -26.05 -8.65
C THR A 106 8.12 -27.41 -8.24
N LYS A 107 8.58 -27.94 -7.11
CA LYS A 107 8.00 -29.14 -6.52
C LYS A 107 6.53 -28.93 -6.15
N LYS A 108 5.74 -29.98 -6.28
CA LYS A 108 4.30 -29.93 -5.96
C LYS A 108 4.03 -30.05 -4.46
N THR A 109 4.73 -30.94 -3.78
CA THR A 109 4.49 -31.32 -2.41
C THR A 109 4.97 -30.24 -1.44
N PHE A 110 4.07 -29.72 -0.62
CA PHE A 110 4.37 -28.64 0.33
C PHE A 110 5.45 -29.04 1.32
N SER A 111 5.31 -30.22 1.97
CA SER A 111 6.27 -30.70 2.96
C SER A 111 7.69 -30.87 2.41
N GLU A 112 7.84 -31.32 1.15
CA GLU A 112 9.15 -31.42 0.49
C GLU A 112 9.79 -30.05 0.25
N VAL A 113 9.00 -29.04 -0.20
CA VAL A 113 9.50 -27.68 -0.40
C VAL A 113 9.92 -27.06 0.93
N MET A 114 9.15 -27.26 1.98
CA MET A 114 9.50 -26.78 3.33
C MET A 114 10.76 -27.44 3.88
N LYS A 115 10.98 -28.74 3.58
CA LYS A 115 12.23 -29.42 3.89
C LYS A 115 13.43 -28.81 3.17
N ASP A 116 13.31 -28.54 1.86
CA ASP A 116 14.37 -27.88 1.08
C ASP A 116 14.73 -26.50 1.66
N LEU A 117 13.72 -25.72 2.11
CA LEU A 117 13.93 -24.42 2.74
C LEU A 117 14.58 -24.52 4.11
N TYR A 118 14.26 -25.58 4.89
CA TYR A 118 14.82 -25.81 6.20
C TYR A 118 16.25 -26.33 6.15
N GLU A 119 16.55 -27.27 5.24
CA GLU A 119 17.87 -27.89 5.10
C GLU A 119 18.86 -27.06 4.25
N TYR A 120 18.44 -25.88 3.79
CA TYR A 120 19.24 -25.07 2.86
C TYR A 120 20.64 -24.75 3.40
N VAL A 121 21.62 -25.02 2.57
CA VAL A 121 23.04 -24.67 2.78
C VAL A 121 23.44 -23.64 1.74
N ASN A 122 23.97 -22.50 2.18
CA ASN A 122 24.46 -21.47 1.25
C ASN A 122 25.68 -22.01 0.47
N PRO A 123 25.61 -22.14 -0.87
CA PRO A 123 26.65 -22.76 -1.67
C PRO A 123 27.96 -21.97 -1.69
N ARG A 124 27.93 -20.67 -1.42
CA ARG A 124 29.13 -19.81 -1.38
C ARG A 124 29.90 -19.93 -0.06
N THR A 125 29.20 -20.17 1.05
CA THR A 125 29.80 -20.18 2.40
C THR A 125 29.89 -21.58 2.98
N GLY A 126 29.17 -22.57 2.43
CA GLY A 126 29.04 -23.93 2.98
C GLY A 126 28.31 -24.01 4.34
N LYS A 127 27.72 -22.88 4.80
CA LYS A 127 27.03 -22.81 6.10
C LYS A 127 25.54 -23.07 5.93
N LYS A 128 24.94 -23.74 6.93
CA LYS A 128 23.47 -23.82 7.02
C LYS A 128 22.87 -22.43 7.09
N ALA A 129 21.83 -22.19 6.29
CA ALA A 129 21.11 -20.91 6.18
C ALA A 129 19.61 -21.18 6.00
N PRO A 130 18.94 -21.81 6.99
CA PRO A 130 17.53 -22.17 6.87
C PRO A 130 16.66 -20.96 6.65
N LEU A 131 15.67 -21.10 5.79
CA LEU A 131 14.63 -20.09 5.55
C LEU A 131 13.30 -20.43 6.27
N LEU A 132 13.26 -21.57 6.96
CA LEU A 132 12.15 -22.00 7.80
C LEU A 132 12.62 -22.19 9.24
N SER A 133 11.80 -21.80 10.22
CA SER A 133 12.13 -21.98 11.64
C SER A 133 12.02 -23.44 12.08
N ASP A 134 12.81 -23.85 13.09
CA ASP A 134 12.78 -25.19 13.67
C ASP A 134 11.38 -25.58 14.17
N GLU A 135 10.69 -24.63 14.81
CA GLU A 135 9.35 -24.86 15.37
C GLU A 135 8.31 -25.16 14.28
N VAL A 136 8.31 -24.37 13.22
CA VAL A 136 7.38 -24.56 12.10
C VAL A 136 7.72 -25.83 11.33
N TYR A 137 8.99 -26.11 11.11
CA TYR A 137 9.41 -27.34 10.42
C TYR A 137 8.96 -28.60 11.18
N LYS A 138 9.12 -28.65 12.51
CA LYS A 138 8.65 -29.79 13.34
C LYS A 138 7.15 -30.00 13.25
N VAL A 139 6.36 -28.89 13.19
CA VAL A 139 4.89 -29.00 13.01
C VAL A 139 4.57 -29.58 11.63
N ILE A 140 5.26 -29.14 10.59
CA ILE A 140 5.07 -29.64 9.21
C ILE A 140 5.45 -31.11 9.10
N GLU A 141 6.63 -31.49 9.61
CA GLU A 141 7.14 -32.87 9.56
C GLU A 141 6.17 -33.87 10.25
N LYS A 142 5.63 -33.46 11.42
CA LYS A 142 4.67 -34.28 12.17
C LYS A 142 3.32 -34.43 11.47
N ASN A 143 2.89 -33.46 10.68
CA ASN A 143 1.55 -33.38 10.10
C ASN A 143 1.59 -33.29 8.56
N SER A 144 2.64 -33.81 7.93
CA SER A 144 2.89 -33.65 6.49
C SER A 144 1.72 -34.11 5.62
N ASP A 145 1.18 -35.31 5.90
CA ASP A 145 0.09 -35.89 5.08
C ASP A 145 -1.19 -35.04 5.13
N GLU A 146 -1.55 -34.55 6.32
CA GLU A 146 -2.72 -33.67 6.48
C GLU A 146 -2.51 -32.35 5.78
N LEU A 147 -1.36 -31.71 5.93
CA LEU A 147 -1.04 -30.42 5.33
C LEU A 147 -0.95 -30.51 3.80
N ASP A 148 -0.26 -31.55 3.29
CA ASP A 148 -0.11 -31.76 1.85
C ASP A 148 -1.47 -32.02 1.17
N SER A 149 -2.38 -32.75 1.85
CA SER A 149 -3.73 -33.02 1.33
C SER A 149 -4.67 -31.84 1.43
N THR A 150 -4.45 -30.91 2.37
CA THR A 150 -5.29 -29.71 2.56
C THR A 150 -5.07 -28.67 1.47
N ILE A 151 -3.90 -28.61 0.86
CA ILE A 151 -3.55 -27.56 -0.10
C ILE A 151 -4.25 -27.76 -1.43
N ILE A 152 -4.95 -26.70 -1.88
CA ILE A 152 -5.70 -26.69 -3.15
C ILE A 152 -4.95 -25.87 -4.20
N TYR A 153 -4.04 -26.48 -4.93
CA TYR A 153 -3.18 -25.83 -5.92
C TYR A 153 -3.94 -25.15 -7.07
N ASN A 154 -5.15 -25.61 -7.41
CA ASN A 154 -5.94 -24.99 -8.44
C ASN A 154 -6.33 -23.55 -8.14
N ARG A 155 -6.28 -23.11 -6.86
CA ARG A 155 -6.57 -21.74 -6.47
C ARG A 155 -5.50 -20.75 -6.96
N ASP A 156 -4.29 -21.21 -7.26
CA ASP A 156 -3.25 -20.37 -7.87
C ASP A 156 -3.69 -19.83 -9.24
N PHE A 157 -4.49 -20.60 -9.99
CA PHE A 157 -5.03 -20.18 -11.28
C PHE A 157 -6.15 -19.12 -11.21
N GLY A 158 -6.53 -18.73 -10.00
CA GLY A 158 -7.50 -17.66 -9.76
C GLY A 158 -6.90 -16.26 -9.64
N TYR A 159 -5.59 -16.12 -9.58
CA TYR A 159 -4.94 -14.80 -9.62
C TYR A 159 -5.05 -14.17 -11.01
N ASP A 160 -5.03 -12.84 -11.08
CA ASP A 160 -4.77 -12.14 -12.33
C ASP A 160 -3.25 -12.07 -12.62
N TYR A 161 -2.89 -11.63 -13.81
CA TYR A 161 -1.48 -11.61 -14.24
C TYR A 161 -0.59 -10.75 -13.35
N PHE A 162 -1.03 -9.53 -13.03
CA PHE A 162 -0.23 -8.59 -12.27
C PHE A 162 -0.15 -8.98 -10.79
N GLY A 163 -1.23 -9.49 -10.22
CA GLY A 163 -1.24 -10.04 -8.86
C GLY A 163 -0.29 -11.22 -8.72
N PHE A 164 -0.32 -12.15 -9.67
CA PHE A 164 0.58 -13.28 -9.68
C PHE A 164 2.05 -12.86 -9.87
N LYS A 165 2.33 -11.92 -10.80
CA LYS A 165 3.69 -11.40 -11.01
C LYS A 165 4.23 -10.66 -9.79
N THR A 166 3.36 -9.98 -9.05
CA THR A 166 3.73 -9.34 -7.78
C THR A 166 4.16 -10.39 -6.74
N LEU A 167 3.42 -11.50 -6.61
CA LEU A 167 3.80 -12.63 -5.76
C LEU A 167 5.13 -13.24 -6.19
N GLU A 168 5.28 -13.58 -7.47
CA GLU A 168 6.45 -14.22 -8.05
C GLU A 168 7.72 -13.39 -7.85
N ARG A 169 7.64 -12.09 -8.10
CA ARG A 169 8.76 -11.17 -7.99
C ARG A 169 9.23 -10.98 -6.56
N SER A 170 8.29 -10.74 -5.63
CA SER A 170 8.62 -10.14 -4.33
C SER A 170 8.30 -11.01 -3.12
N TYR A 171 7.37 -11.96 -3.21
CA TYR A 171 6.85 -12.66 -2.02
C TYR A 171 7.27 -14.10 -1.88
N LEU A 172 7.36 -14.85 -2.99
CA LEU A 172 7.71 -16.26 -2.96
C LEU A 172 9.18 -16.48 -2.62
N LEU A 173 9.46 -17.41 -1.71
CA LEU A 173 10.81 -17.73 -1.27
C LEU A 173 11.65 -18.37 -2.39
N LYS A 174 12.92 -18.01 -2.39
CA LYS A 174 13.90 -18.39 -3.43
C LYS A 174 15.08 -19.12 -2.80
N LEU A 175 15.59 -20.13 -3.48
CA LEU A 175 16.87 -20.77 -3.19
C LEU A 175 17.80 -20.55 -4.37
N ASN A 176 18.99 -20.01 -4.13
CA ASN A 176 19.98 -19.70 -5.18
C ASN A 176 19.42 -18.84 -6.33
N GLY A 177 18.54 -17.89 -6.01
CA GLY A 177 17.89 -17.02 -7.00
C GLY A 177 16.65 -17.62 -7.67
N ASN A 178 16.40 -18.92 -7.54
CA ASN A 178 15.26 -19.61 -8.13
C ASN A 178 14.09 -19.71 -7.16
N ILE A 179 12.89 -19.39 -7.62
CA ILE A 179 11.66 -19.52 -6.83
C ILE A 179 11.39 -21.00 -6.57
N VAL A 180 11.13 -21.34 -5.31
CA VAL A 180 10.80 -22.72 -4.89
C VAL A 180 9.39 -22.84 -4.30
N GLU A 181 8.85 -21.76 -3.73
CA GLU A 181 7.49 -21.71 -3.23
C GLU A 181 6.47 -21.50 -4.37
N ARG A 182 5.29 -22.12 -4.21
CA ARG A 182 4.07 -21.72 -4.91
C ARG A 182 3.25 -20.77 -4.04
N PRO A 183 2.31 -20.00 -4.58
CA PRO A 183 1.45 -19.13 -3.74
C PRO A 183 0.76 -19.90 -2.61
N GLN A 184 0.21 -21.08 -2.86
CA GLN A 184 -0.43 -21.90 -1.82
C GLN A 184 0.57 -22.39 -0.75
N HIS A 185 1.82 -22.65 -1.12
CA HIS A 185 2.87 -22.97 -0.14
C HIS A 185 3.16 -21.79 0.78
N MET A 186 3.27 -20.59 0.22
CA MET A 186 3.45 -19.36 1.01
C MET A 186 2.30 -19.15 1.99
N LEU A 187 1.05 -19.28 1.54
CA LEU A 187 -0.13 -19.07 2.38
C LEU A 187 -0.19 -20.09 3.53
N MET A 188 0.13 -21.35 3.28
CA MET A 188 0.19 -22.37 4.33
C MET A 188 1.36 -22.12 5.30
N ARG A 189 2.55 -21.78 4.80
CA ARG A 189 3.70 -21.41 5.63
C ARG A 189 3.36 -20.24 6.56
N VAL A 190 2.72 -19.19 6.01
CA VAL A 190 2.30 -18.01 6.79
C VAL A 190 1.32 -18.41 7.89
N SER A 191 0.32 -19.21 7.57
CA SER A 191 -0.68 -19.70 8.53
C SER A 191 -0.06 -20.52 9.66
N LEU A 192 0.85 -21.41 9.33
CA LEU A 192 1.57 -22.22 10.32
C LEU A 192 2.54 -21.39 11.17
N GLY A 193 3.19 -20.39 10.58
CA GLY A 193 4.04 -19.46 11.33
C GLY A 193 3.28 -18.63 12.37
N ILE A 194 2.00 -18.34 12.12
CA ILE A 194 1.11 -17.63 13.05
C ILE A 194 0.58 -18.58 14.14
N HIS A 195 0.08 -19.75 13.76
CA HIS A 195 -0.71 -20.62 14.67
C HIS A 195 0.06 -21.82 15.24
N LEU A 196 1.20 -22.20 14.66
CA LEU A 196 2.00 -23.37 15.05
C LEU A 196 1.17 -24.65 15.20
N ASN A 197 1.04 -25.14 16.44
CA ASN A 197 0.35 -26.39 16.77
C ASN A 197 -1.16 -26.32 16.72
N ASP A 198 -1.75 -25.12 16.61
CA ASP A 198 -3.20 -24.96 16.42
C ASP A 198 -3.54 -25.16 14.92
N LEU A 199 -3.50 -26.43 14.49
CA LEU A 199 -3.75 -26.80 13.09
C LEU A 199 -5.13 -26.38 12.59
N PRO A 200 -6.24 -26.52 13.36
CA PRO A 200 -7.54 -26.04 12.91
C PRO A 200 -7.55 -24.54 12.59
N ALA A 201 -6.93 -23.71 13.44
CA ALA A 201 -6.81 -22.27 13.19
C ALA A 201 -5.89 -21.95 12.02
N ALA A 202 -4.79 -22.69 11.85
CA ALA A 202 -3.87 -22.54 10.71
C ALA A 202 -4.59 -22.90 9.40
N ILE A 203 -5.32 -24.00 9.35
CA ILE A 203 -6.07 -24.43 8.16
C ILE A 203 -7.19 -23.43 7.82
N GLU A 204 -7.96 -22.94 8.83
CA GLU A 204 -8.98 -21.91 8.59
C GLU A 204 -8.37 -20.62 8.03
N THR A 205 -7.21 -20.20 8.57
CA THR A 205 -6.48 -19.00 8.09
C THR A 205 -6.00 -19.20 6.66
N TYR A 206 -5.42 -20.37 6.36
CA TYR A 206 -5.04 -20.74 4.99
C TYR A 206 -6.25 -20.71 4.05
N GLU A 207 -7.36 -21.33 4.43
CA GLU A 207 -8.58 -21.37 3.61
C GLU A 207 -9.09 -19.97 3.28
N LEU A 208 -9.15 -19.06 4.26
CA LEU A 208 -9.62 -17.69 4.06
C LEU A 208 -8.68 -16.89 3.15
N MET A 209 -7.36 -16.96 3.36
CA MET A 209 -6.37 -16.30 2.51
C MET A 209 -6.36 -16.90 1.09
N SER A 210 -6.39 -18.22 0.99
CA SER A 210 -6.40 -18.94 -0.28
C SER A 210 -7.65 -18.65 -1.12
N LYS A 211 -8.80 -18.45 -0.47
CA LYS A 211 -10.04 -17.97 -1.09
C LYS A 211 -10.08 -16.45 -1.29
N ARG A 212 -9.04 -15.72 -0.89
CA ARG A 212 -8.87 -14.27 -1.07
C ARG A 212 -9.85 -13.40 -0.28
N PHE A 213 -10.36 -13.86 0.85
CA PHE A 213 -11.20 -13.05 1.75
C PHE A 213 -10.42 -11.94 2.45
N PHE A 214 -9.14 -12.18 2.72
CA PHE A 214 -8.24 -11.21 3.31
C PHE A 214 -6.78 -11.55 2.98
N THR A 215 -5.89 -10.64 3.29
CA THR A 215 -4.45 -10.91 3.32
C THR A 215 -3.81 -10.23 4.52
N HIS A 216 -2.80 -10.87 5.08
CA HIS A 216 -1.90 -10.23 6.02
C HIS A 216 -1.02 -9.21 5.30
N ALA A 217 -0.45 -8.27 6.05
CA ALA A 217 0.48 -7.28 5.53
C ALA A 217 1.77 -7.93 4.99
N THR A 218 2.46 -7.19 4.15
CA THR A 218 3.66 -7.65 3.44
C THR A 218 4.72 -8.25 4.37
N PRO A 219 5.11 -7.64 5.53
CA PRO A 219 6.08 -8.24 6.41
C PRO A 219 5.65 -9.60 6.96
N THR A 220 4.37 -9.77 7.25
CA THR A 220 3.82 -11.07 7.67
C THR A 220 3.94 -12.12 6.58
N LEU A 221 3.59 -11.76 5.32
CA LEU A 221 3.71 -12.67 4.17
C LEU A 221 5.19 -13.06 3.90
N PHE A 222 6.12 -12.12 4.07
CA PHE A 222 7.55 -12.38 3.87
C PHE A 222 8.15 -13.27 4.93
N ASN A 223 7.83 -13.01 6.21
CA ASN A 223 8.65 -13.45 7.32
C ASN A 223 7.97 -14.48 8.22
N SER A 224 6.64 -14.67 8.12
CA SER A 224 5.96 -15.69 8.94
C SER A 224 6.49 -17.08 8.63
N GLY A 225 6.84 -17.83 9.67
CA GLY A 225 7.44 -19.15 9.59
C GLY A 225 8.95 -19.17 9.36
N THR A 226 9.62 -18.03 9.18
CA THR A 226 11.07 -17.94 9.05
C THR A 226 11.77 -17.89 10.43
N PRO A 227 13.11 -18.10 10.50
CA PRO A 227 13.84 -18.08 11.77
C PRO A 227 13.79 -16.75 12.54
N LYS A 228 13.55 -15.62 11.85
CA LYS A 228 13.36 -14.30 12.45
C LYS A 228 12.09 -13.68 11.92
N PRO A 229 10.93 -14.09 12.44
CA PRO A 229 9.63 -13.70 11.89
C PRO A 229 9.24 -12.27 12.32
N GLN A 230 9.92 -11.25 11.78
CA GLN A 230 9.48 -9.87 11.94
C GLN A 230 8.27 -9.64 11.02
N MET A 231 7.07 -9.62 11.61
CA MET A 231 5.78 -9.59 10.91
C MET A 231 5.08 -8.23 11.00
N SER A 232 5.63 -7.30 11.79
CA SER A 232 5.02 -5.98 12.01
C SER A 232 5.35 -5.02 10.87
N SER A 233 4.37 -4.23 10.45
CA SER A 233 4.52 -3.28 9.34
C SER A 233 5.00 -1.91 9.78
N CYS A 234 4.51 -1.43 10.91
CA CYS A 234 4.63 -0.05 11.34
C CYS A 234 5.26 0.06 12.71
N PHE A 235 6.19 1.02 12.83
CA PHE A 235 6.87 1.36 14.08
C PHE A 235 6.82 2.87 14.27
N LEU A 236 6.39 3.31 15.45
CA LEU A 236 6.35 4.72 15.82
C LEU A 236 7.36 4.95 16.94
N LEU A 237 8.24 5.93 16.72
CA LEU A 237 9.27 6.31 17.66
C LEU A 237 9.12 7.77 18.08
N THR A 238 9.40 8.02 19.33
CA THR A 238 9.71 9.36 19.83
C THR A 238 11.22 9.51 19.90
N MET A 239 11.76 10.64 19.46
CA MET A 239 13.18 10.96 19.67
C MET A 239 13.49 10.85 21.16
N LYS A 240 14.46 10.00 21.53
CA LYS A 240 14.68 9.62 22.92
C LYS A 240 15.00 10.80 23.82
N ASP A 241 15.90 11.65 23.36
CA ASP A 241 16.33 12.82 24.10
C ASP A 241 16.94 13.87 23.16
N ASP A 242 16.97 15.13 23.60
CA ASP A 242 17.63 16.24 22.93
C ASP A 242 19.15 16.28 23.26
N SER A 243 19.82 15.18 22.97
CA SER A 243 21.24 14.96 23.14
C SER A 243 21.82 14.12 22.01
N ILE A 244 23.14 14.14 21.83
CA ILE A 244 23.82 13.29 20.84
C ILE A 244 23.50 11.82 21.09
N ASP A 245 23.55 11.36 22.32
CA ASP A 245 23.26 9.99 22.70
C ASP A 245 21.82 9.64 22.36
N GLY A 246 20.83 10.46 22.74
CA GLY A 246 19.43 10.24 22.43
C GLY A 246 19.12 10.23 20.92
N ILE A 247 19.73 11.16 20.17
CA ILE A 247 19.57 11.26 18.70
C ILE A 247 20.14 10.01 18.01
N TYR A 248 21.37 9.60 18.35
CA TYR A 248 22.04 8.46 17.71
C TYR A 248 21.50 7.11 18.20
N ASP A 249 21.03 7.00 19.43
CA ASP A 249 20.30 5.82 19.89
C ASP A 249 18.98 5.63 19.10
N THR A 250 18.26 6.72 18.87
CA THR A 250 17.05 6.69 18.04
C THR A 250 17.39 6.33 16.59
N LEU A 251 18.48 6.90 16.03
CA LEU A 251 18.96 6.55 14.69
C LEU A 251 19.30 5.06 14.57
N LYS A 252 19.99 4.50 15.58
CA LYS A 252 20.30 3.06 15.64
C LYS A 252 19.02 2.21 15.67
N GLN A 253 17.99 2.65 16.41
CA GLN A 253 16.70 1.95 16.42
C GLN A 253 16.04 1.99 15.05
N THR A 254 16.00 3.16 14.39
CA THR A 254 15.42 3.27 13.02
C THR A 254 16.15 2.37 12.02
N ALA A 255 17.49 2.29 12.08
CA ALA A 255 18.28 1.41 11.23
C ALA A 255 17.95 -0.07 11.44
N LYS A 256 17.83 -0.54 12.68
CA LYS A 256 17.46 -1.93 13.00
C LYS A 256 16.04 -2.27 12.56
N ILE A 257 15.10 -1.36 12.74
CA ILE A 257 13.71 -1.54 12.31
C ILE A 257 13.64 -1.60 10.78
N SER A 258 14.32 -0.67 10.08
CA SER A 258 14.38 -0.67 8.62
C SER A 258 14.99 -1.96 8.07
N GLN A 259 16.12 -2.42 8.63
CA GLN A 259 16.74 -3.71 8.27
C GLN A 259 15.75 -4.88 8.35
N SER A 260 14.81 -4.83 9.28
CA SER A 260 13.78 -5.85 9.50
C SER A 260 12.49 -5.63 8.71
N ALA A 261 12.50 -4.75 7.70
CA ALA A 261 11.34 -4.43 6.85
C ALA A 261 10.20 -3.63 7.53
N GLY A 262 10.48 -2.90 8.62
CA GLY A 262 9.53 -2.01 9.28
C GLY A 262 9.51 -0.61 8.67
N GLY A 263 8.32 -0.06 8.42
CA GLY A 263 8.10 1.36 8.13
C GLY A 263 8.13 2.20 9.41
N ILE A 264 8.62 3.42 9.35
CA ILE A 264 8.91 4.23 10.54
C ILE A 264 8.17 5.57 10.51
N GLY A 265 7.51 5.91 11.62
CA GLY A 265 7.09 7.26 11.96
C GLY A 265 7.92 7.76 13.16
N LEU A 266 8.53 8.92 13.03
CA LEU A 266 9.41 9.50 14.06
C LEU A 266 8.96 10.91 14.43
N SER A 267 8.63 11.14 15.69
CA SER A 267 8.40 12.49 16.23
C SER A 267 9.70 13.11 16.72
N ILE A 268 9.97 14.36 16.29
CA ILE A 268 11.19 15.10 16.62
C ILE A 268 10.91 16.44 17.30
N HIS A 269 9.71 16.63 17.83
CA HIS A 269 9.24 17.90 18.41
C HIS A 269 10.11 18.38 19.59
N ASN A 270 10.79 17.46 20.27
CA ASN A 270 11.62 17.72 21.45
C ASN A 270 13.05 18.15 21.14
N ILE A 271 13.47 18.15 19.87
CA ILE A 271 14.84 18.56 19.48
C ILE A 271 14.94 20.07 19.40
N ARG A 272 15.93 20.64 20.04
CA ARG A 272 16.15 22.09 20.06
C ARG A 272 16.38 22.67 18.67
N ALA A 273 15.88 23.88 18.47
CA ALA A 273 16.01 24.61 17.21
C ALA A 273 17.43 25.16 16.97
N THR A 274 17.67 25.55 15.73
CA THR A 274 18.88 26.27 15.30
C THR A 274 19.16 27.49 16.20
N GLY A 275 20.43 27.71 16.59
CA GLY A 275 20.85 28.82 17.43
C GLY A 275 20.52 28.66 18.91
N SER A 276 19.98 27.53 19.36
CA SER A 276 19.74 27.23 20.76
C SER A 276 21.05 27.02 21.51
N TYR A 277 21.19 27.61 22.70
CA TYR A 277 22.41 27.53 23.50
C TYR A 277 22.74 26.09 23.94
N ILE A 278 23.99 25.70 23.81
CA ILE A 278 24.51 24.42 24.29
C ILE A 278 25.27 24.63 25.58
N SER A 279 24.73 24.13 26.68
CA SER A 279 25.37 24.22 28.00
C SER A 279 26.74 23.53 28.03
N GLY A 280 27.72 24.17 28.68
CA GLY A 280 29.07 23.64 28.88
C GLY A 280 30.05 23.86 27.72
N THR A 281 29.60 24.24 26.52
CA THR A 281 30.50 24.51 25.38
C THR A 281 30.48 25.96 24.89
N ASN A 282 29.56 26.78 25.41
CA ASN A 282 29.29 28.15 24.93
C ASN A 282 28.99 28.23 23.42
N GLY A 283 28.54 27.12 22.85
CA GLY A 283 28.15 26.99 21.46
C GLY A 283 26.64 27.07 21.23
N THR A 284 26.25 26.97 20.00
CA THR A 284 24.84 26.95 19.57
C THR A 284 24.51 25.74 18.72
N SER A 285 23.26 25.26 18.79
CA SER A 285 22.75 24.15 18.00
C SER A 285 22.63 24.52 16.53
N ASN A 286 22.92 23.55 15.65
CA ASN A 286 22.67 23.65 14.22
C ASN A 286 21.22 23.29 13.84
N GLY A 287 20.38 22.93 14.81
CA GLY A 287 18.98 22.61 14.62
C GLY A 287 18.70 21.25 13.97
N ILE A 288 17.48 21.09 13.43
CA ILE A 288 16.99 19.79 12.96
C ILE A 288 17.47 19.42 11.55
N VAL A 289 17.85 20.37 10.69
CA VAL A 289 18.19 20.09 9.28
C VAL A 289 19.42 19.18 9.16
N PRO A 290 20.59 19.49 9.75
CA PRO A 290 21.75 18.60 9.65
C PRO A 290 21.51 17.24 10.31
N MET A 291 20.73 17.18 11.39
CA MET A 291 20.32 15.92 12.01
C MET A 291 19.52 15.08 11.02
N LEU A 292 18.53 15.66 10.35
CA LEU A 292 17.67 14.93 9.40
C LEU A 292 18.43 14.47 8.15
N GLN A 293 19.52 15.11 7.75
CA GLN A 293 20.38 14.60 6.70
C GLN A 293 21.01 13.25 7.08
N VAL A 294 21.44 13.09 8.32
CA VAL A 294 21.97 11.80 8.82
C VAL A 294 20.89 10.71 8.77
N TYR A 295 19.66 11.05 9.14
CA TYR A 295 18.52 10.13 9.04
C TYR A 295 18.18 9.79 7.56
N ASN A 296 18.27 10.78 6.67
CA ASN A 296 18.09 10.60 5.23
C ASN A 296 19.10 9.60 4.65
N ASP A 297 20.38 9.78 4.97
CA ASP A 297 21.43 8.88 4.47
C ASP A 297 21.32 7.49 5.11
N THR A 298 20.86 7.39 6.36
CA THR A 298 20.56 6.11 7.00
C THR A 298 19.39 5.40 6.29
N ALA A 299 18.32 6.10 5.96
CA ALA A 299 17.19 5.53 5.21
C ALA A 299 17.63 5.01 3.82
N ARG A 300 18.52 5.75 3.16
CA ARG A 300 19.10 5.37 1.87
C ARG A 300 20.03 4.17 1.98
N TYR A 301 20.83 4.07 3.06
CA TYR A 301 21.80 3.00 3.27
C TYR A 301 21.14 1.70 3.74
N VAL A 302 20.17 1.75 4.65
CA VAL A 302 19.57 0.56 5.26
C VAL A 302 18.26 0.21 4.58
N ASP A 303 18.36 -0.61 3.53
CA ASP A 303 17.20 -1.12 2.81
C ASP A 303 16.33 -2.03 3.70
N GLN A 304 15.02 -1.99 3.49
CA GLN A 304 14.06 -2.85 4.16
C GLN A 304 14.21 -4.32 3.72
N GLY A 305 14.37 -5.21 4.71
CA GLY A 305 14.41 -6.65 4.48
C GLY A 305 15.56 -7.12 3.57
N GLY A 306 16.68 -6.40 3.56
CA GLY A 306 17.88 -6.79 2.80
C GLY A 306 17.73 -6.59 1.29
N GLY A 307 17.30 -5.42 0.86
CA GLY A 307 17.18 -5.04 -0.55
C GLY A 307 15.80 -5.31 -1.17
N LYS A 308 14.82 -5.70 -0.37
CA LYS A 308 13.43 -5.88 -0.87
C LYS A 308 12.74 -4.56 -1.14
N ARG A 309 13.03 -3.52 -0.35
CA ARG A 309 12.49 -2.15 -0.45
C ARG A 309 13.49 -1.14 0.09
N LYS A 310 13.37 0.13 -0.32
CA LYS A 310 14.13 1.23 0.27
C LYS A 310 13.67 1.54 1.69
N GLY A 311 14.58 1.99 2.56
CA GLY A 311 14.23 2.48 3.89
C GLY A 311 13.33 3.70 3.80
N SER A 312 12.32 3.79 4.66
CA SER A 312 11.30 4.83 4.60
C SER A 312 10.95 5.33 5.99
N PHE A 313 11.24 6.62 6.24
CA PHE A 313 10.99 7.29 7.51
C PHE A 313 10.12 8.51 7.30
N ALA A 314 9.01 8.60 8.03
CA ALA A 314 8.17 9.79 8.10
C ALA A 314 8.52 10.59 9.36
N ILE A 315 8.86 11.86 9.17
CA ILE A 315 9.27 12.77 10.23
C ILE A 315 8.11 13.68 10.58
N TYR A 316 7.74 13.71 11.85
CA TYR A 316 6.62 14.47 12.38
C TYR A 316 7.11 15.70 13.15
N LEU A 317 6.62 16.88 12.79
CA LEU A 317 6.93 18.13 13.46
C LEU A 317 5.66 18.96 13.71
N GLU A 318 5.59 19.60 14.87
CA GLU A 318 4.52 20.53 15.21
C GLU A 318 4.81 21.95 14.65
N PRO A 319 3.77 22.73 14.26
CA PRO A 319 3.97 24.02 13.59
C PRO A 319 4.53 25.13 14.47
N TRP A 320 4.60 24.95 15.77
CA TRP A 320 5.22 25.92 16.70
C TRP A 320 6.75 25.83 16.76
N HIS A 321 7.37 24.78 16.20
CA HIS A 321 8.82 24.62 16.26
C HIS A 321 9.55 25.70 15.46
N ALA A 322 10.62 26.28 16.03
CA ALA A 322 11.29 27.43 15.42
C ALA A 322 11.92 27.14 14.04
N ASP A 323 12.34 25.89 13.76
CA ASP A 323 12.91 25.47 12.48
C ASP A 323 11.83 24.98 11.46
N ILE A 324 10.56 25.33 11.66
CA ILE A 324 9.46 24.80 10.83
C ILE A 324 9.58 25.17 9.36
N PHE A 325 10.08 26.37 9.02
CA PHE A 325 10.23 26.81 7.64
C PHE A 325 11.28 26.01 6.90
N GLU A 326 12.42 25.74 7.54
CA GLU A 326 13.49 24.92 7.00
C GLU A 326 13.04 23.46 6.83
N PHE A 327 12.25 22.95 7.78
CA PHE A 327 11.64 21.62 7.70
C PHE A 327 10.73 21.48 6.47
N LEU A 328 9.91 22.48 6.14
CA LEU A 328 9.03 22.49 4.97
C LEU A 328 9.78 22.56 3.64
N ASP A 329 11.02 22.95 3.64
CA ASP A 329 11.87 23.04 2.44
C ASP A 329 12.72 21.79 2.18
N LEU A 330 12.77 20.83 3.13
CA LEU A 330 13.66 19.65 3.04
C LEU A 330 13.43 18.77 1.82
N LYS A 331 12.21 18.69 1.30
CA LYS A 331 11.84 17.84 0.14
C LYS A 331 11.84 18.59 -1.20
N LYS A 332 12.06 19.89 -1.21
CA LYS A 332 12.05 20.67 -2.46
C LYS A 332 13.11 20.22 -3.46
N ASN A 333 12.76 20.24 -4.76
CA ASN A 333 13.64 19.82 -5.85
C ASN A 333 14.72 20.83 -6.22
N HIS A 334 14.67 22.03 -5.69
CA HIS A 334 15.62 23.12 -5.95
C HIS A 334 16.24 23.62 -4.65
N GLY A 335 17.26 24.45 -4.76
CA GLY A 335 18.01 25.03 -3.65
C GLY A 335 19.28 24.22 -3.31
N LYS A 336 19.94 24.60 -2.20
CA LYS A 336 21.21 23.98 -1.78
C LYS A 336 20.98 22.57 -1.27
N GLU A 337 21.77 21.61 -1.75
CA GLU A 337 21.65 20.19 -1.41
C GLU A 337 21.89 19.93 0.09
N GLU A 338 22.81 20.66 0.69
CA GLU A 338 23.10 20.61 2.13
C GLU A 338 21.92 21.03 3.03
N MET A 339 20.85 21.59 2.44
CA MET A 339 19.62 21.97 3.10
C MET A 339 18.45 21.06 2.71
N ARG A 340 18.73 19.89 2.15
CA ARG A 340 17.71 18.94 1.66
C ARG A 340 17.88 17.56 2.28
N ALA A 341 16.76 16.87 2.46
CA ALA A 341 16.69 15.46 2.89
C ALA A 341 15.48 14.81 2.20
N ARG A 342 15.63 14.57 0.88
CA ARG A 342 14.50 14.22 -0.02
C ARG A 342 13.99 12.80 0.10
N ASP A 343 14.81 11.87 0.63
CA ASP A 343 14.41 10.47 0.80
C ASP A 343 13.55 10.25 2.05
N LEU A 344 13.43 11.27 2.91
CA LEU A 344 12.51 11.26 4.04
C LEU A 344 11.11 11.74 3.64
N PHE A 345 10.12 11.35 4.42
CA PHE A 345 8.74 11.85 4.31
C PHE A 345 8.47 12.80 5.46
N TYR A 346 7.60 13.78 5.25
CA TYR A 346 7.35 14.86 6.19
C TYR A 346 5.88 14.97 6.52
N ALA A 347 5.58 15.20 7.81
CA ALA A 347 4.23 15.30 8.33
C ALA A 347 4.10 16.44 9.33
N MET A 348 3.00 17.17 9.21
CA MET A 348 2.59 18.19 10.19
C MET A 348 1.72 17.54 11.25
N TRP A 349 2.07 17.73 12.51
CA TRP A 349 1.30 17.35 13.69
C TRP A 349 0.69 18.59 14.30
N ILE A 350 -0.58 18.88 13.96
CA ILE A 350 -1.19 20.21 14.05
C ILE A 350 -2.12 20.30 15.26
N PRO A 351 -1.84 21.19 16.24
CA PRO A 351 -2.78 21.50 17.31
C PRO A 351 -3.94 22.37 16.79
N ASP A 352 -5.11 22.23 17.38
CA ASP A 352 -6.32 22.99 17.01
C ASP A 352 -6.10 24.50 17.12
N LEU A 353 -5.28 24.95 18.09
CA LEU A 353 -4.95 26.38 18.27
C LEU A 353 -4.31 26.99 17.02
N PHE A 354 -3.43 26.27 16.34
CA PHE A 354 -2.85 26.76 15.07
C PHE A 354 -3.91 26.97 14.01
N MET A 355 -4.84 26.03 13.83
CA MET A 355 -5.93 26.14 12.86
C MET A 355 -6.85 27.32 13.19
N LYS A 356 -7.18 27.54 14.47
CA LYS A 356 -7.94 28.71 14.94
C LYS A 356 -7.22 30.02 14.59
N ARG A 357 -5.91 30.11 14.89
CA ARG A 357 -5.09 31.32 14.59
C ARG A 357 -4.98 31.59 13.08
N VAL A 358 -4.91 30.56 12.23
CA VAL A 358 -4.96 30.71 10.77
C VAL A 358 -6.33 31.25 10.35
N GLN A 359 -7.43 30.74 10.88
CA GLN A 359 -8.78 31.15 10.54
C GLN A 359 -9.02 32.62 10.94
N GLU A 360 -8.52 33.04 12.10
CA GLU A 360 -8.72 34.37 12.68
C GLU A 360 -7.71 35.41 12.16
N ASP A 361 -6.80 35.02 11.26
CA ASP A 361 -5.64 35.85 10.84
C ASP A 361 -4.79 36.32 12.01
N GLY A 362 -4.68 35.48 13.03
CA GLY A 362 -3.96 35.76 14.27
C GLY A 362 -2.45 35.62 14.11
N SER A 363 -1.75 35.99 15.18
CA SER A 363 -0.31 35.79 15.29
C SER A 363 -0.01 34.37 15.72
N TRP A 364 1.17 33.87 15.31
CA TRP A 364 1.69 32.57 15.71
C TRP A 364 3.14 32.70 16.11
N THR A 365 3.48 32.23 17.30
CA THR A 365 4.83 32.36 17.88
C THR A 365 5.59 31.07 17.72
N LEU A 366 6.74 31.14 17.06
CA LEU A 366 7.66 30.03 16.90
C LEU A 366 8.53 29.89 18.15
N MET A 367 8.65 28.67 18.67
CA MET A 367 9.28 28.36 19.96
C MET A 367 10.32 27.26 19.79
N CYS A 368 11.31 27.27 20.71
CA CYS A 368 12.29 26.21 20.84
C CYS A 368 11.90 25.30 22.01
N PRO A 369 11.84 23.96 21.83
CA PRO A 369 11.42 23.06 22.93
C PRO A 369 12.33 23.07 24.12
N ASN A 370 13.60 23.47 23.96
CA ASN A 370 14.54 23.66 25.08
C ASN A 370 14.23 24.89 25.96
N GLU A 371 13.56 25.88 25.37
CA GLU A 371 13.19 27.15 26.07
C GLU A 371 11.70 27.11 26.48
N CYS A 372 10.88 26.34 25.76
CA CYS A 372 9.46 26.15 25.99
C CYS A 372 9.14 24.64 26.08
N PRO A 373 9.53 23.98 27.18
CA PRO A 373 9.36 22.53 27.35
C PRO A 373 7.88 22.14 27.40
N ASP A 374 7.63 20.84 27.21
CA ASP A 374 6.33 20.17 27.37
C ASP A 374 5.21 20.53 26.37
N LEU A 375 5.40 21.44 25.42
CA LEU A 375 4.41 21.69 24.38
C LEU A 375 4.06 20.43 23.60
N TYR A 376 5.04 19.56 23.33
CA TYR A 376 4.84 18.29 22.65
C TYR A 376 4.22 17.21 23.54
N ASN A 377 4.20 17.40 24.87
CA ASN A 377 3.62 16.48 25.84
C ASN A 377 2.17 16.80 26.19
N THR A 378 1.64 17.93 25.76
CA THR A 378 0.29 18.42 26.05
C THR A 378 -0.56 18.50 24.78
N HIS A 379 -1.87 18.46 24.90
CA HIS A 379 -2.84 18.62 23.81
C HIS A 379 -4.12 19.27 24.32
N GLY A 380 -4.96 19.77 23.39
CA GLY A 380 -6.22 20.44 23.71
C GLY A 380 -6.00 21.65 24.62
N ASP A 381 -6.88 21.81 25.62
CA ASP A 381 -6.88 22.98 26.51
C ASP A 381 -5.57 23.11 27.31
N GLU A 382 -4.91 22.00 27.65
CA GLU A 382 -3.62 22.02 28.36
C GLU A 382 -2.51 22.58 27.45
N PHE A 383 -2.50 22.22 26.17
CA PHE A 383 -1.58 22.77 25.19
C PHE A 383 -1.85 24.26 24.99
N ASP A 384 -3.13 24.63 24.79
CA ASP A 384 -3.52 26.01 24.56
C ASP A 384 -3.07 26.90 25.74
N ALA A 385 -3.33 26.46 26.98
CA ALA A 385 -2.93 27.20 28.19
C ALA A 385 -1.40 27.36 28.31
N LEU A 386 -0.63 26.29 28.07
CA LEU A 386 0.83 26.32 28.14
C LEU A 386 1.44 27.21 27.04
N TYR A 387 0.93 27.09 25.81
CA TYR A 387 1.38 27.89 24.67
C TYR A 387 1.12 29.39 24.90
N LEU A 388 -0.06 29.76 25.38
CA LEU A 388 -0.42 31.14 25.68
C LEU A 388 0.40 31.71 26.86
N ASP A 389 0.74 30.88 27.86
CA ASP A 389 1.62 31.28 28.96
C ASP A 389 3.04 31.61 28.46
N TYR A 390 3.56 30.80 27.53
CA TYR A 390 4.87 31.08 26.92
C TYR A 390 4.84 32.35 26.06
N GLU A 391 3.75 32.60 25.30
CA GLU A 391 3.57 33.88 24.60
C GLU A 391 3.54 35.06 25.56
N ALA A 392 2.77 34.99 26.66
CA ALA A 392 2.66 36.03 27.65
C ALA A 392 3.97 36.35 28.35
N ARG A 393 4.86 35.37 28.49
CA ARG A 393 6.20 35.49 29.07
C ARG A 393 7.30 35.85 28.08
N ASP A 394 6.93 36.14 26.83
CA ASP A 394 7.86 36.47 25.72
C ASP A 394 8.99 35.41 25.56
N LYS A 395 8.61 34.12 25.64
CA LYS A 395 9.55 32.99 25.48
C LYS A 395 9.73 32.58 24.02
N GLY A 396 8.96 33.16 23.11
CA GLY A 396 9.03 32.87 21.69
C GLY A 396 10.31 33.40 21.03
N ARG A 397 10.74 32.74 19.98
CA ARG A 397 11.89 33.19 19.16
C ARG A 397 11.47 34.14 18.05
N LYS A 398 10.29 33.97 17.51
CA LYS A 398 9.76 34.78 16.41
C LYS A 398 8.24 34.68 16.38
N THR A 399 7.58 35.82 16.28
CA THR A 399 6.14 35.87 16.07
C THR A 399 5.87 36.29 14.64
N ILE A 400 4.97 35.55 13.98
CA ILE A 400 4.59 35.72 12.59
C ILE A 400 3.06 35.71 12.48
N LYS A 401 2.51 36.09 11.31
CA LYS A 401 1.12 35.77 11.00
C LYS A 401 0.97 34.25 10.78
N ALA A 402 -0.01 33.64 11.42
CA ALA A 402 -0.27 32.19 11.24
C ALA A 402 -0.51 31.81 9.77
N ARG A 403 -1.15 32.70 9.00
CA ARG A 403 -1.37 32.53 7.55
C ARG A 403 -0.08 32.43 6.74
N LEU A 404 0.98 33.11 7.14
CA LEU A 404 2.28 33.01 6.46
C LEU A 404 2.84 31.58 6.52
N LEU A 405 2.76 30.93 7.68
CA LEU A 405 3.18 29.55 7.84
C LEU A 405 2.19 28.60 7.10
N TRP A 406 0.91 28.90 7.16
CA TRP A 406 -0.11 28.13 6.42
C TRP A 406 0.16 28.12 4.90
N GLU A 407 0.42 29.29 4.32
CA GLU A 407 0.76 29.42 2.90
C GLU A 407 2.02 28.62 2.55
N LYS A 408 3.02 28.62 3.45
CA LYS A 408 4.25 27.84 3.27
C LYS A 408 4.00 26.33 3.29
N ILE A 409 3.10 25.85 4.15
CA ILE A 409 2.67 24.44 4.18
C ILE A 409 2.02 24.07 2.84
N LEU A 410 1.08 24.90 2.36
CA LEU A 410 0.37 24.65 1.10
C LEU A 410 1.30 24.70 -0.11
N GLU A 411 2.27 25.65 -0.13
CA GLU A 411 3.31 25.72 -1.16
C GLU A 411 4.07 24.41 -1.25
N SER A 412 4.52 23.87 -0.11
CA SER A 412 5.22 22.58 -0.05
C SER A 412 4.36 21.43 -0.56
N GLN A 413 3.06 21.41 -0.23
CA GLN A 413 2.13 20.38 -0.70
C GLN A 413 1.90 20.44 -2.21
N ILE A 414 1.75 21.62 -2.79
CA ILE A 414 1.59 21.79 -4.24
C ILE A 414 2.84 21.29 -4.97
N GLU A 415 4.03 21.59 -4.43
CA GLU A 415 5.30 21.22 -5.07
C GLU A 415 5.66 19.75 -4.91
N THR A 416 5.39 19.15 -3.74
CA THR A 416 5.93 17.82 -3.38
C THR A 416 4.88 16.77 -3.01
N GLY A 417 3.61 17.16 -2.90
CA GLY A 417 2.53 16.31 -2.35
C GLY A 417 2.56 16.15 -0.82
N THR A 418 3.58 16.69 -0.15
CA THR A 418 3.80 16.65 1.30
C THR A 418 4.01 18.06 1.86
N PRO A 419 3.91 18.31 3.17
CA PRO A 419 3.77 17.37 4.28
C PRO A 419 2.35 16.78 4.40
N TYR A 420 2.27 15.60 5.03
CA TYR A 420 1.01 15.03 5.48
C TYR A 420 0.35 15.94 6.53
N MET A 421 -0.97 15.89 6.63
CA MET A 421 -1.73 16.75 7.54
C MET A 421 -2.46 15.90 8.58
N LEU A 422 -2.04 15.97 9.84
CA LEU A 422 -2.64 15.23 10.94
C LEU A 422 -2.96 16.19 12.10
N TYR A 423 -4.12 15.97 12.72
CA TYR A 423 -4.65 16.85 13.76
C TYR A 423 -4.42 16.27 15.15
N LYS A 424 -3.49 16.84 15.87
CA LYS A 424 -3.02 16.43 17.19
C LYS A 424 -4.16 16.25 18.20
N ASP A 425 -5.03 17.23 18.31
CA ASP A 425 -6.07 17.25 19.34
C ASP A 425 -7.19 16.25 19.01
N ALA A 426 -7.58 16.13 17.75
CA ALA A 426 -8.53 15.12 17.31
C ALA A 426 -8.00 13.69 17.54
N ALA A 427 -6.71 13.46 17.25
CA ALA A 427 -6.05 12.16 17.47
C ALA A 427 -6.04 11.78 18.96
N ASN A 428 -5.65 12.71 19.85
CA ASN A 428 -5.55 12.46 21.29
C ASN A 428 -6.94 12.36 21.95
N ARG A 429 -7.87 13.26 21.64
CA ARG A 429 -9.20 13.28 22.23
C ARG A 429 -9.98 12.00 21.95
N LYS A 430 -9.83 11.41 20.75
CA LYS A 430 -10.55 10.24 20.27
C LYS A 430 -9.71 8.96 20.25
N SER A 431 -8.74 8.83 21.14
CA SER A 431 -7.94 7.62 21.28
C SER A 431 -8.34 6.78 22.48
N ASN A 432 -8.37 5.46 22.29
CA ASN A 432 -8.51 4.53 23.41
C ASN A 432 -7.25 4.45 24.28
N GLN A 433 -6.11 4.99 23.81
CA GLN A 433 -4.86 5.06 24.55
C GLN A 433 -4.65 6.41 25.28
N LYS A 434 -5.64 7.30 25.32
CA LYS A 434 -5.50 8.63 25.96
C LYS A 434 -5.20 8.58 27.47
N ASN A 435 -5.40 7.43 28.13
CA ASN A 435 -4.99 7.21 29.51
C ASN A 435 -3.48 7.01 29.71
N LEU A 436 -2.72 6.82 28.62
CA LEU A 436 -1.26 6.60 28.70
C LEU A 436 -0.47 7.90 28.66
N GLY A 437 -0.99 8.92 28.00
CA GLY A 437 -0.35 10.20 27.77
C GLY A 437 -0.63 10.75 26.38
N THR A 438 0.13 11.77 25.97
CA THR A 438 -0.07 12.42 24.67
C THR A 438 0.52 11.59 23.54
N ILE A 439 -0.28 11.30 22.52
CA ILE A 439 0.16 10.73 21.23
C ILE A 439 0.85 11.86 20.45
N ARG A 440 2.05 11.57 19.91
CA ARG A 440 2.96 12.60 19.34
C ARG A 440 3.15 12.49 17.84
N SER A 441 2.71 11.40 17.23
CA SER A 441 2.89 11.16 15.79
C SER A 441 1.98 10.05 15.30
N SER A 442 2.06 9.78 14.02
CA SER A 442 1.54 8.59 13.35
C SER A 442 2.72 7.82 12.72
N ASN A 443 2.41 6.79 11.93
CA ASN A 443 3.38 5.99 11.19
C ASN A 443 3.77 6.62 9.85
N LEU A 444 4.41 5.83 8.99
CA LEU A 444 4.79 6.23 7.63
C LEU A 444 3.59 6.61 6.76
N CYS A 445 2.46 5.91 6.92
CA CYS A 445 1.29 6.03 6.04
C CYS A 445 0.05 6.66 6.70
N THR A 446 0.20 7.22 7.92
CA THR A 446 -0.80 8.05 8.63
C THR A 446 -2.03 7.33 9.19
N GLU A 447 -2.11 6.00 9.13
CA GLU A 447 -3.23 5.22 9.68
C GLU A 447 -3.04 4.79 11.13
N ILE A 448 -1.80 4.73 11.66
CA ILE A 448 -1.50 4.26 13.00
C ILE A 448 -1.41 5.44 13.96
N MET A 449 -2.19 5.39 15.03
CA MET A 449 -2.19 6.40 16.09
C MET A 449 -2.04 5.70 17.44
N GLU A 450 -0.80 5.57 17.88
CA GLU A 450 -0.44 4.84 19.10
C GLU A 450 0.47 5.69 19.99
N TYR A 451 0.37 5.46 21.31
CA TYR A 451 1.21 6.11 22.29
C TYR A 451 2.67 5.66 22.14
N THR A 452 3.57 6.62 22.24
CA THR A 452 5.03 6.43 22.23
C THR A 452 5.70 7.20 23.34
N SER A 453 6.82 6.68 23.82
CA SER A 453 7.72 7.36 24.75
C SER A 453 9.18 6.97 24.45
N PRO A 454 10.19 7.59 25.09
CA PRO A 454 11.57 7.13 24.93
C PRO A 454 11.80 5.64 25.22
N GLY A 455 10.99 5.05 26.11
CA GLY A 455 11.05 3.62 26.47
C GLY A 455 10.01 2.74 25.76
N GLU A 456 9.14 3.30 24.95
CA GLU A 456 8.06 2.57 24.26
C GLU A 456 8.02 2.94 22.78
N VAL A 457 8.43 2.00 21.92
CA VAL A 457 8.26 2.07 20.48
C VAL A 457 6.94 1.39 20.11
N ALA A 458 6.00 2.15 19.60
CA ALA A 458 4.71 1.59 19.20
C ALA A 458 4.85 0.70 17.96
N VAL A 459 4.08 -0.37 17.93
CA VAL A 459 4.13 -1.38 16.87
C VAL A 459 2.73 -1.76 16.44
N CYS A 460 2.47 -1.78 15.14
CA CYS A 460 1.19 -2.25 14.63
C CYS A 460 1.35 -3.41 13.64
N ASN A 461 0.52 -4.44 13.85
CA ASN A 461 0.39 -5.61 13.00
C ASN A 461 -0.88 -5.49 12.17
N LEU A 462 -0.75 -5.64 10.84
CA LEU A 462 -1.77 -5.26 9.90
C LEU A 462 -2.31 -6.45 9.09
N ALA A 463 -3.60 -6.35 8.75
CA ALA A 463 -4.25 -7.21 7.76
C ALA A 463 -5.34 -6.41 7.04
N SER A 464 -5.62 -6.74 5.78
CA SER A 464 -6.68 -6.10 4.99
C SER A 464 -7.70 -7.11 4.47
N ILE A 465 -8.98 -6.77 4.64
CA ILE A 465 -10.13 -7.59 4.24
C ILE A 465 -10.60 -7.17 2.86
N ALA A 466 -10.77 -8.13 1.95
CA ALA A 466 -11.15 -7.89 0.56
C ALA A 466 -12.68 -7.81 0.42
N LEU A 467 -13.21 -6.60 0.39
CA LEU A 467 -14.65 -6.34 0.39
C LEU A 467 -15.43 -6.95 -0.79
N PRO A 468 -14.87 -7.08 -2.02
CA PRO A 468 -15.58 -7.74 -3.12
C PRO A 468 -16.03 -9.17 -2.82
N MET A 469 -15.34 -9.88 -1.92
CA MET A 469 -15.67 -11.26 -1.55
C MET A 469 -16.97 -11.39 -0.74
N PHE A 470 -17.48 -10.28 -0.21
CA PHE A 470 -18.71 -10.23 0.57
C PHE A 470 -19.91 -9.75 -0.24
N VAL A 471 -19.72 -9.43 -1.52
CA VAL A 471 -20.81 -9.10 -2.43
C VAL A 471 -21.34 -10.39 -3.04
N LYS A 472 -22.59 -10.73 -2.72
CA LYS A 472 -23.25 -11.95 -3.16
C LYS A 472 -24.67 -11.63 -3.62
N ASN A 473 -25.04 -12.04 -4.83
CA ASN A 473 -26.41 -11.87 -5.36
C ASN A 473 -26.93 -10.42 -5.29
N GLY A 474 -26.04 -9.43 -5.49
CA GLY A 474 -26.42 -8.01 -5.46
C GLY A 474 -26.56 -7.41 -4.06
N GLU A 475 -26.18 -8.15 -3.02
CA GLU A 475 -26.23 -7.69 -1.62
C GLU A 475 -24.86 -7.85 -0.93
N PHE A 476 -24.61 -7.04 0.11
CA PHE A 476 -23.39 -7.12 0.91
C PHE A 476 -23.63 -8.02 2.16
N ASP A 477 -22.79 -9.05 2.30
CA ASP A 477 -22.89 -10.06 3.38
C ASP A 477 -22.15 -9.61 4.65
N HIS A 478 -22.81 -8.81 5.47
CA HIS A 478 -22.28 -8.33 6.75
C HIS A 478 -22.02 -9.47 7.76
N LYS A 479 -22.76 -10.57 7.69
CA LYS A 479 -22.58 -11.71 8.62
C LYS A 479 -21.26 -12.43 8.32
N GLU A 480 -20.96 -12.63 7.04
CA GLU A 480 -19.69 -13.23 6.66
C GLU A 480 -18.52 -12.28 6.93
N LEU A 481 -18.67 -10.97 6.71
CA LEU A 481 -17.70 -9.97 7.11
C LEU A 481 -17.40 -10.04 8.60
N PHE A 482 -18.42 -10.12 9.44
CA PHE A 482 -18.26 -10.28 10.88
C PHE A 482 -17.47 -11.55 11.24
N ARG A 483 -17.79 -12.69 10.62
CA ARG A 483 -17.10 -13.97 10.85
C ARG A 483 -15.62 -13.90 10.48
N VAL A 484 -15.32 -13.41 9.28
CA VAL A 484 -13.94 -13.28 8.78
C VAL A 484 -13.13 -12.31 9.64
N THR A 485 -13.71 -11.15 9.97
CA THR A 485 -13.05 -10.15 10.81
C THR A 485 -12.67 -10.70 12.17
N LYS A 486 -13.54 -11.50 12.81
CA LYS A 486 -13.19 -12.16 14.08
C LYS A 486 -11.97 -13.07 13.93
N ARG A 487 -11.90 -13.88 12.87
CA ARG A 487 -10.73 -14.75 12.64
C ARG A 487 -9.47 -13.93 12.44
N VAL A 488 -9.53 -12.90 11.62
CA VAL A 488 -8.36 -12.03 11.33
C VAL A 488 -7.88 -11.32 12.60
N THR A 489 -8.79 -10.86 13.46
CA THR A 489 -8.45 -10.28 14.77
C THR A 489 -7.68 -11.25 15.64
N LYS A 490 -8.14 -12.52 15.73
CA LYS A 490 -7.43 -13.57 16.46
C LYS A 490 -6.06 -13.88 15.86
N ASN A 491 -5.95 -13.90 14.53
CA ASN A 491 -4.67 -14.07 13.86
C ASN A 491 -3.67 -12.96 14.24
N LEU A 492 -4.09 -11.70 14.24
CA LEU A 492 -3.24 -10.56 14.59
C LEU A 492 -2.81 -10.59 16.06
N ASN A 493 -3.63 -11.10 16.98
CA ASN A 493 -3.21 -11.37 18.36
C ASN A 493 -2.08 -12.42 18.42
N LYS A 494 -2.17 -13.49 17.63
CA LYS A 494 -1.10 -14.49 17.53
C LYS A 494 0.17 -13.92 16.87
N VAL A 495 0.02 -13.01 15.88
CA VAL A 495 1.15 -12.29 15.29
C VAL A 495 1.91 -11.51 16.37
N ILE A 496 1.24 -10.80 17.30
CA ILE A 496 1.91 -10.12 18.41
C ILE A 496 2.76 -11.10 19.22
N ASP A 497 2.21 -12.26 19.55
CA ASP A 497 2.86 -13.28 20.40
C ASP A 497 4.04 -13.99 19.70
N ARG A 498 4.02 -14.03 18.37
CA ARG A 498 4.99 -14.77 17.54
C ARG A 498 6.04 -13.87 16.87
N ASN A 499 5.87 -12.56 16.95
CA ASN A 499 6.71 -11.60 16.24
C ASN A 499 8.13 -11.55 16.80
N TYR A 500 9.11 -11.42 15.91
CA TYR A 500 10.46 -11.02 16.29
C TYR A 500 10.53 -9.49 16.33
N TYR A 501 10.95 -8.94 17.44
CA TYR A 501 11.07 -7.50 17.63
C TYR A 501 12.52 -7.05 17.45
N PRO A 502 12.82 -6.10 16.54
CA PRO A 502 14.18 -5.64 16.27
C PRO A 502 14.77 -4.80 17.40
N VAL A 503 13.93 -4.23 18.27
CA VAL A 503 14.31 -3.41 19.44
C VAL A 503 13.42 -3.78 20.63
N ILE A 504 14.00 -3.77 21.82
CA ILE A 504 13.32 -4.22 23.05
C ILE A 504 12.14 -3.31 23.44
N GLU A 505 12.25 -2.02 23.15
CA GLU A 505 11.19 -1.05 23.43
C GLU A 505 9.92 -1.32 22.58
N ALA A 506 10.09 -1.94 21.39
CA ALA A 506 8.98 -2.36 20.54
C ALA A 506 8.29 -3.61 21.11
N GLU A 507 9.05 -4.58 21.58
CA GLU A 507 8.53 -5.76 22.25
C GLU A 507 7.73 -5.38 23.49
N TYR A 508 8.33 -4.56 24.36
CA TYR A 508 7.70 -4.09 25.58
C TYR A 508 6.36 -3.38 25.32
N SER A 509 6.37 -2.39 24.41
CA SER A 509 5.16 -1.64 24.06
C SER A 509 4.07 -2.53 23.47
N ASN A 510 4.43 -3.43 22.53
CA ASN A 510 3.46 -4.25 21.83
C ASN A 510 2.81 -5.30 22.74
N PHE A 511 3.56 -5.89 23.66
CA PHE A 511 2.98 -6.81 24.65
C PHE A 511 2.10 -6.09 25.68
N LYS A 512 2.51 -4.90 26.12
CA LYS A 512 1.79 -4.08 27.11
C LYS A 512 0.44 -3.58 26.60
N HIS A 513 0.39 -3.11 25.36
CA HIS A 513 -0.79 -2.44 24.80
C HIS A 513 -1.54 -3.28 23.77
N ARG A 514 -0.89 -4.25 23.14
CA ARG A 514 -1.44 -5.20 22.15
C ARG A 514 -2.29 -4.54 21.05
N PRO A 515 -1.86 -3.45 20.41
CA PRO A 515 -2.59 -2.86 19.30
C PRO A 515 -2.49 -3.71 18.05
N ILE A 516 -3.55 -3.68 17.23
CA ILE A 516 -3.59 -4.26 15.89
C ILE A 516 -4.23 -3.28 14.93
N GLY A 517 -4.05 -3.48 13.63
CA GLY A 517 -4.63 -2.65 12.59
C GLY A 517 -5.35 -3.47 11.52
N LEU A 518 -6.66 -3.52 11.63
CA LEU A 518 -7.53 -4.07 10.59
C LEU A 518 -7.84 -3.00 9.57
N GLY A 519 -7.64 -3.30 8.30
CA GLY A 519 -8.05 -2.47 7.17
C GLY A 519 -8.89 -3.24 6.18
N ILE A 520 -9.16 -2.59 5.06
CA ILE A 520 -9.94 -3.12 3.95
C ILE A 520 -9.24 -2.86 2.63
N GLN A 521 -9.65 -3.57 1.59
CA GLN A 521 -9.30 -3.28 0.20
C GLN A 521 -10.51 -3.54 -0.71
N GLY A 522 -10.55 -2.87 -1.85
CA GLY A 522 -11.59 -3.06 -2.84
C GLY A 522 -12.94 -2.46 -2.48
N LEU A 523 -13.00 -1.33 -1.75
CA LEU A 523 -14.27 -0.64 -1.49
C LEU A 523 -14.92 -0.17 -2.79
N ALA A 524 -14.14 0.41 -3.72
CA ALA A 524 -14.63 0.83 -5.03
C ALA A 524 -15.15 -0.35 -5.86
N ASP A 525 -14.44 -1.49 -5.85
CA ASP A 525 -14.90 -2.71 -6.51
C ASP A 525 -16.25 -3.19 -5.94
N ALA A 526 -16.37 -3.22 -4.61
CA ALA A 526 -17.62 -3.64 -3.97
C ALA A 526 -18.80 -2.71 -4.34
N PHE A 527 -18.60 -1.41 -4.38
CA PHE A 527 -19.62 -0.45 -4.82
C PHE A 527 -20.03 -0.67 -6.27
N ILE A 528 -19.05 -0.86 -7.18
CA ILE A 528 -19.34 -1.15 -8.59
C ILE A 528 -20.13 -2.45 -8.74
N MET A 529 -19.74 -3.51 -8.03
CA MET A 529 -20.45 -4.80 -8.06
C MET A 529 -21.89 -4.69 -7.54
N LEU A 530 -22.14 -3.76 -6.61
CA LEU A 530 -23.47 -3.44 -6.08
C LEU A 530 -24.20 -2.36 -6.91
N ARG A 531 -23.61 -1.88 -8.01
CA ARG A 531 -24.15 -0.84 -8.87
C ARG A 531 -24.40 0.51 -8.17
N MET A 532 -23.53 0.82 -7.17
CA MET A 532 -23.58 2.05 -6.37
C MET A 532 -22.50 3.02 -6.86
N PRO A 533 -22.84 4.19 -7.43
CA PRO A 533 -21.87 5.26 -7.66
C PRO A 533 -21.14 5.61 -6.36
N PHE A 534 -19.84 5.89 -6.43
CA PHE A 534 -18.96 5.94 -5.26
C PHE A 534 -19.41 6.92 -4.16
N THR A 535 -20.01 8.04 -4.53
CA THR A 535 -20.50 9.09 -3.61
C THR A 535 -22.02 9.14 -3.48
N SER A 536 -22.74 8.10 -3.93
CA SER A 536 -24.19 7.99 -3.73
C SER A 536 -24.54 7.83 -2.24
N ASP A 537 -25.76 8.14 -1.88
CA ASP A 537 -26.23 8.01 -0.50
C ASP A 537 -26.20 6.56 -0.02
N GLU A 538 -26.51 5.62 -0.91
CA GLU A 538 -26.42 4.18 -0.64
C GLU A 538 -24.96 3.76 -0.38
N ALA A 539 -24.00 4.25 -1.18
CA ALA A 539 -22.58 3.98 -0.99
C ALA A 539 -22.07 4.59 0.33
N LYS A 540 -22.46 5.82 0.66
CA LYS A 540 -22.12 6.47 1.94
C LYS A 540 -22.64 5.67 3.13
N LYS A 541 -23.89 5.19 3.06
CA LYS A 541 -24.50 4.37 4.09
C LYS A 541 -23.77 3.02 4.23
N LEU A 542 -23.52 2.34 3.11
CA LEU A 542 -22.82 1.05 3.12
C LEU A 542 -21.39 1.20 3.65
N ASN A 543 -20.68 2.27 3.28
CA ASN A 543 -19.36 2.61 3.82
C ASN A 543 -19.38 2.64 5.36
N GLN A 544 -20.34 3.32 5.96
CA GLN A 544 -20.49 3.38 7.41
C GLN A 544 -20.81 2.00 8.02
N GLU A 545 -21.77 1.27 7.44
CA GLU A 545 -22.20 -0.04 7.93
C GLU A 545 -21.09 -1.12 7.83
N ILE A 546 -20.23 -1.07 6.80
CA ILE A 546 -19.06 -1.95 6.68
C ILE A 546 -18.10 -1.72 7.84
N PHE A 547 -17.75 -0.48 8.14
CA PHE A 547 -16.82 -0.17 9.22
C PHE A 547 -17.44 -0.38 10.61
N GLU A 548 -18.75 -0.17 10.76
CA GLU A 548 -19.48 -0.59 11.98
C GLU A 548 -19.34 -2.09 12.22
N THR A 549 -19.58 -2.89 11.19
CA THR A 549 -19.44 -4.37 11.26
C THR A 549 -18.01 -4.78 11.60
N LEU A 550 -17.03 -4.15 10.93
CA LEU A 550 -15.61 -4.42 11.14
C LEU A 550 -15.20 -4.16 12.61
N TYR A 551 -15.54 -2.99 13.13
CA TYR A 551 -15.18 -2.60 14.48
C TYR A 551 -15.93 -3.43 15.53
N PHE A 552 -17.24 -3.66 15.34
CA PHE A 552 -18.04 -4.52 16.23
C PHE A 552 -17.48 -5.95 16.31
N ALA A 553 -17.12 -6.53 15.17
CA ALA A 553 -16.53 -7.87 15.09
C ALA A 553 -15.16 -7.94 15.76
N ALA A 554 -14.32 -6.93 15.53
CA ALA A 554 -12.99 -6.84 16.10
C ALA A 554 -13.04 -6.69 17.63
N VAL A 555 -13.90 -5.81 18.17
CA VAL A 555 -14.13 -5.67 19.62
C VAL A 555 -14.68 -6.98 20.22
N THR A 556 -15.59 -7.64 19.51
CA THR A 556 -16.16 -8.92 19.95
C THR A 556 -15.06 -9.99 20.07
N ALA A 557 -14.21 -10.14 19.05
CA ALA A 557 -13.11 -11.10 19.08
C ALA A 557 -12.08 -10.75 20.17
N SER A 558 -11.74 -9.48 20.30
CA SER A 558 -10.80 -9.00 21.33
C SER A 558 -11.34 -9.25 22.76
N MET A 559 -12.64 -9.11 22.97
CA MET A 559 -13.30 -9.45 24.24
C MET A 559 -13.31 -10.97 24.48
N GLU A 560 -13.54 -11.78 23.43
CA GLU A 560 -13.47 -13.23 23.54
C GLU A 560 -12.07 -13.72 23.92
N GLU A 561 -11.02 -13.16 23.31
CA GLU A 561 -9.62 -13.44 23.66
C GLU A 561 -9.31 -13.00 25.10
N ALA A 562 -9.84 -11.85 25.55
CA ALA A 562 -9.65 -11.39 26.90
C ALA A 562 -10.31 -12.29 27.97
N LYS A 563 -11.35 -13.03 27.62
CA LYS A 563 -11.94 -14.06 28.54
C LYS A 563 -10.99 -15.19 28.82
N VAL A 564 -10.07 -15.50 27.89
CA VAL A 564 -9.12 -16.60 27.98
C VAL A 564 -7.82 -16.12 28.60
N ASP A 565 -7.23 -15.06 28.00
CA ASP A 565 -5.86 -14.62 28.29
C ASP A 565 -5.81 -13.33 29.13
N GLY A 566 -6.95 -12.80 29.54
CA GLY A 566 -7.05 -11.52 30.24
C GLY A 566 -6.97 -10.30 29.30
N PRO A 567 -7.34 -9.11 29.78
CA PRO A 567 -7.23 -7.88 29.03
C PRO A 567 -5.75 -7.51 28.84
N TYR A 568 -5.47 -6.58 27.88
CA TYR A 568 -4.13 -6.01 27.75
C TYR A 568 -3.73 -5.27 29.03
N GLU A 569 -2.41 -5.18 29.32
CA GLU A 569 -1.90 -4.71 30.63
C GLU A 569 -2.38 -3.29 30.96
N SER A 570 -2.36 -2.37 30.00
CA SER A 570 -2.77 -0.97 30.21
C SER A 570 -4.26 -0.70 30.02
N TYR A 571 -5.10 -1.73 30.09
CA TYR A 571 -6.57 -1.66 29.90
C TYR A 571 -7.25 -0.73 30.91
N LYS A 572 -6.82 -0.80 32.18
CA LYS A 572 -7.45 -0.05 33.27
C LYS A 572 -7.31 1.46 33.06
N GLY A 573 -8.42 2.18 33.11
CA GLY A 573 -8.47 3.63 32.93
C GLY A 573 -8.68 4.06 31.46
N SER A 574 -8.56 3.15 30.51
CA SER A 574 -8.86 3.43 29.10
C SER A 574 -10.36 3.72 28.89
N PRO A 575 -10.73 4.46 27.83
CA PRO A 575 -12.13 4.70 27.49
C PRO A 575 -12.97 3.42 27.37
N ILE A 576 -12.47 2.40 26.70
CA ILE A 576 -13.19 1.13 26.52
C ILE A 576 -13.39 0.41 27.85
N SER A 577 -12.50 0.59 28.85
CA SER A 577 -12.68 0.04 30.20
C SER A 577 -13.87 0.65 30.93
N LYS A 578 -14.26 1.87 30.56
CA LYS A 578 -15.43 2.59 31.04
C LYS A 578 -16.68 2.28 30.18
N GLY A 579 -16.54 1.51 29.11
CA GLY A 579 -17.59 1.18 28.16
C GLY A 579 -17.80 2.25 27.09
N GLU A 580 -16.81 3.11 26.83
CA GLU A 580 -16.84 4.11 25.79
C GLU A 580 -16.15 3.54 24.53
N PHE A 581 -16.92 3.30 23.49
CA PHE A 581 -16.45 2.85 22.20
C PHE A 581 -16.02 4.02 21.29
N GLN A 582 -15.38 3.73 20.14
CA GLN A 582 -14.89 4.77 19.26
C GLN A 582 -15.99 5.74 18.79
N HIS A 583 -17.14 5.24 18.37
CA HIS A 583 -18.27 6.09 17.96
C HIS A 583 -18.76 7.03 19.07
N ASN A 584 -18.69 6.58 20.34
CA ASN A 584 -19.06 7.43 21.47
C ASN A 584 -18.09 8.63 21.63
N MET A 585 -16.79 8.45 21.31
CA MET A 585 -15.81 9.54 21.29
C MET A 585 -16.04 10.56 20.18
N TRP A 586 -16.88 10.20 19.19
CA TRP A 586 -17.38 11.11 18.16
C TRP A 586 -18.76 11.69 18.52
N ASN A 587 -19.23 11.49 19.75
CA ASN A 587 -20.55 11.87 20.23
C ASN A 587 -21.71 11.20 19.48
N ILE A 588 -21.49 10.03 18.90
CA ILE A 588 -22.52 9.21 18.27
C ILE A 588 -23.04 8.20 19.32
N LYS A 589 -24.35 8.14 19.47
CA LYS A 589 -25.00 7.19 20.39
C LYS A 589 -25.30 5.87 19.69
N ASP A 590 -25.46 4.81 20.47
CA ASP A 590 -25.76 3.47 19.93
C ASP A 590 -27.07 3.43 19.13
N GLU A 591 -28.07 4.27 19.52
CA GLU A 591 -29.39 4.38 18.87
C GLU A 591 -29.30 5.05 17.47
N GLU A 592 -28.22 5.76 17.19
CA GLU A 592 -27.97 6.46 15.90
C GLU A 592 -27.25 5.55 14.87
N LEU A 593 -26.88 4.34 15.29
CA LEU A 593 -26.17 3.36 14.46
C LEU A 593 -27.15 2.53 13.61
N SER A 594 -26.64 1.59 12.83
CA SER A 594 -27.44 0.80 11.88
C SER A 594 -28.52 -0.07 12.52
N GLY A 595 -28.45 -0.31 13.83
CA GLY A 595 -29.33 -1.27 14.54
C GLY A 595 -29.03 -2.74 14.21
N ARG A 596 -28.02 -3.03 13.38
CA ARG A 596 -27.62 -4.39 13.00
C ARG A 596 -26.98 -5.17 14.13
N TRP A 597 -26.25 -4.47 15.03
CA TRP A 597 -25.42 -5.07 16.07
C TRP A 597 -25.85 -4.61 17.46
N ASP A 598 -25.85 -5.54 18.43
CA ASP A 598 -26.20 -5.25 19.82
C ASP A 598 -25.00 -4.70 20.61
N TRP A 599 -24.74 -3.39 20.45
CA TRP A 599 -23.70 -2.66 21.15
C TRP A 599 -23.89 -2.67 22.67
N GLY A 600 -25.14 -2.66 23.16
CA GLY A 600 -25.45 -2.70 24.58
C GLY A 600 -25.01 -4.00 25.24
N LYS A 601 -25.23 -5.16 24.59
CA LYS A 601 -24.77 -6.47 25.04
C LYS A 601 -23.24 -6.56 24.98
N LEU A 602 -22.62 -6.07 23.91
CA LEU A 602 -21.17 -6.07 23.79
C LEU A 602 -20.52 -5.22 24.89
N ARG A 603 -21.06 -4.04 25.18
CA ARG A 603 -20.59 -3.13 26.25
C ARG A 603 -20.61 -3.80 27.63
N LYS A 604 -21.69 -4.51 27.94
CA LYS A 604 -21.79 -5.28 29.20
C LYS A 604 -20.69 -6.36 29.26
N SER A 605 -20.46 -7.05 28.16
CA SER A 605 -19.43 -8.11 28.08
C SER A 605 -18.02 -7.53 28.19
N VAL A 606 -17.74 -6.40 27.52
CA VAL A 606 -16.44 -5.72 27.60
C VAL A 606 -16.17 -5.20 29.02
N LYS A 607 -17.14 -4.60 29.69
CA LYS A 607 -16.98 -4.17 31.08
C LYS A 607 -16.70 -5.35 32.04
N LYS A 608 -17.23 -6.53 31.74
CA LYS A 608 -17.04 -7.72 32.58
C LYS A 608 -15.69 -8.41 32.36
N HIS A 609 -15.26 -8.52 31.08
CA HIS A 609 -14.12 -9.35 30.70
C HIS A 609 -12.91 -8.56 30.20
N GLY A 610 -13.07 -7.28 29.83
CA GLY A 610 -12.10 -6.47 29.15
C GLY A 610 -12.01 -6.81 27.66
N VAL A 611 -10.99 -6.27 27.02
CA VAL A 611 -10.58 -6.58 25.66
C VAL A 611 -9.08 -6.88 25.62
N ARG A 612 -8.66 -7.74 24.69
CA ARG A 612 -7.25 -8.16 24.55
C ARG A 612 -6.38 -7.09 23.89
N ASN A 613 -6.97 -6.16 23.11
CA ASN A 613 -6.29 -5.19 22.28
C ASN A 613 -6.68 -3.76 22.67
N SER A 614 -5.71 -2.86 22.73
CA SER A 614 -5.97 -1.43 22.98
C SER A 614 -6.58 -0.72 21.78
N LEU A 615 -6.18 -1.11 20.57
CA LEU A 615 -6.62 -0.54 19.28
C LEU A 615 -6.79 -1.66 18.27
N LEU A 616 -7.70 -1.47 17.29
CA LEU A 616 -8.18 -2.55 16.43
C LEU A 616 -8.21 -2.20 14.95
N VAL A 617 -8.66 -1.01 14.57
CA VAL A 617 -8.98 -0.66 13.18
C VAL A 617 -8.09 0.48 12.68
N ALA A 618 -7.37 0.21 11.60
CA ALA A 618 -6.46 1.16 10.94
C ALA A 618 -6.38 0.87 9.44
N PRO A 619 -7.28 1.43 8.63
CA PRO A 619 -7.25 1.25 7.18
C PRO A 619 -5.98 1.83 6.56
N MET A 620 -5.10 0.92 6.13
CA MET A 620 -3.83 1.17 5.48
C MET A 620 -3.98 1.31 3.96
N PRO A 621 -2.94 1.81 3.22
CA PRO A 621 -3.05 2.04 1.77
C PRO A 621 -3.24 0.78 0.92
N THR A 622 -2.78 -0.38 1.35
CA THR A 622 -2.84 -1.68 0.65
C THR A 622 -2.20 -1.73 -0.74
N ALA A 623 -1.24 -0.86 -1.04
CA ALA A 623 -0.68 -0.68 -2.39
C ALA A 623 -0.23 -1.98 -3.09
N SER A 624 0.46 -2.89 -2.37
CA SER A 624 0.91 -4.17 -2.93
C SER A 624 -0.11 -5.29 -2.71
N THR A 625 -0.76 -5.33 -1.55
CA THR A 625 -1.64 -6.43 -1.15
C THR A 625 -2.97 -6.42 -1.91
N SER A 626 -3.48 -5.23 -2.28
CA SER A 626 -4.63 -5.12 -3.17
C SER A 626 -4.33 -5.63 -4.57
N GLN A 627 -3.13 -5.36 -5.10
CA GLN A 627 -2.69 -5.89 -6.40
C GLN A 627 -2.64 -7.43 -6.40
N ILE A 628 -2.14 -8.04 -5.33
CA ILE A 628 -2.09 -9.51 -5.21
C ILE A 628 -3.51 -10.10 -5.35
N LEU A 629 -4.51 -9.48 -4.72
CA LEU A 629 -5.87 -9.98 -4.75
C LEU A 629 -6.68 -9.48 -5.96
N GLY A 630 -6.13 -8.57 -6.77
CA GLY A 630 -6.79 -8.01 -7.96
C GLY A 630 -7.88 -6.99 -7.61
N ASN A 631 -7.74 -6.26 -6.51
CA ASN A 631 -8.66 -5.24 -6.04
C ASN A 631 -8.09 -3.83 -6.21
N ASN A 632 -8.95 -2.83 -6.21
CA ASN A 632 -8.53 -1.45 -6.04
C ASN A 632 -8.01 -1.21 -4.60
N GLU A 633 -7.17 -0.20 -4.43
CA GLU A 633 -6.48 0.07 -3.16
C GLU A 633 -7.47 0.50 -2.07
N ALA A 634 -7.36 -0.10 -0.88
CA ALA A 634 -8.06 0.27 0.34
C ALA A 634 -9.52 0.73 0.11
N PHE A 635 -9.79 1.96 0.49
CA PHE A 635 -11.07 2.65 0.35
C PHE A 635 -11.05 3.73 -0.76
N GLU A 636 -10.04 3.71 -1.62
CA GLU A 636 -9.84 4.70 -2.68
C GLU A 636 -10.85 4.51 -3.83
N PRO A 637 -11.36 5.59 -4.44
CA PRO A 637 -11.98 5.51 -5.75
C PRO A 637 -10.96 5.15 -6.82
N TYR A 638 -11.42 4.69 -7.99
CA TYR A 638 -10.52 4.51 -9.12
C TYR A 638 -9.95 5.86 -9.59
N THR A 639 -8.63 5.91 -9.79
CA THR A 639 -7.96 7.13 -10.31
C THR A 639 -8.09 7.25 -11.83
N SER A 640 -8.25 6.14 -12.53
CA SER A 640 -8.45 6.08 -13.96
C SER A 640 -9.11 4.76 -14.34
N ASN A 641 -9.96 4.75 -15.36
CA ASN A 641 -10.53 3.51 -15.91
C ASN A 641 -9.63 2.84 -16.95
N ILE A 642 -8.60 3.53 -17.44
CA ILE A 642 -7.57 2.98 -18.34
C ILE A 642 -6.25 3.66 -18.07
N TYR A 643 -5.19 2.89 -17.90
CA TYR A 643 -3.86 3.41 -17.65
C TYR A 643 -2.76 2.50 -18.21
N THR A 644 -1.60 3.06 -18.45
CA THR A 644 -0.42 2.30 -18.85
C THR A 644 0.35 1.85 -17.62
N ARG A 645 0.61 0.55 -17.53
CA ARG A 645 1.46 -0.04 -16.51
C ARG A 645 2.81 -0.42 -17.12
N ARG A 646 3.87 0.19 -16.61
CA ARG A 646 5.24 -0.17 -16.99
C ARG A 646 5.72 -1.30 -16.11
N VAL A 647 6.23 -2.34 -16.73
CA VAL A 647 6.92 -3.45 -16.09
C VAL A 647 8.19 -3.75 -16.88
N LEU A 648 9.11 -4.56 -16.34
CA LEU A 648 10.38 -4.86 -17.00
C LEU A 648 10.23 -5.45 -18.42
N SER A 649 9.15 -6.17 -18.68
CA SER A 649 8.82 -6.77 -19.99
C SER A 649 8.15 -5.82 -20.98
N GLY A 650 7.84 -4.58 -20.59
CA GLY A 650 7.19 -3.60 -21.48
C GLY A 650 6.07 -2.80 -20.83
N GLU A 651 5.34 -2.05 -21.64
CA GLU A 651 4.18 -1.28 -21.23
C GLU A 651 2.90 -2.04 -21.54
N PHE A 652 2.00 -2.12 -20.54
CA PHE A 652 0.71 -2.76 -20.66
C PHE A 652 -0.41 -1.74 -20.42
N ILE A 653 -1.40 -1.74 -21.29
CA ILE A 653 -2.61 -0.97 -21.07
C ILE A 653 -3.54 -1.81 -20.19
N VAL A 654 -3.91 -1.26 -19.04
CA VAL A 654 -4.83 -1.88 -18.08
C VAL A 654 -6.14 -1.11 -18.10
N VAL A 655 -7.24 -1.83 -18.26
CA VAL A 655 -8.60 -1.27 -18.21
C VAL A 655 -9.26 -1.74 -16.92
N ASN A 656 -10.05 -0.88 -16.29
CA ASN A 656 -10.91 -1.28 -15.17
C ASN A 656 -11.75 -2.49 -15.59
N LYS A 657 -11.52 -3.62 -14.93
CA LYS A 657 -12.11 -4.92 -15.28
C LYS A 657 -13.64 -4.89 -15.31
N HIS A 658 -14.25 -4.17 -14.39
CA HIS A 658 -15.70 -4.05 -14.29
C HIS A 658 -16.28 -3.23 -15.45
N LEU A 659 -15.67 -2.10 -15.79
CA LEU A 659 -16.06 -1.29 -16.93
C LEU A 659 -15.93 -2.06 -18.24
N LEU A 660 -14.80 -2.75 -18.40
CA LEU A 660 -14.55 -3.55 -19.60
C LEU A 660 -15.59 -4.66 -19.75
N GLU A 661 -15.91 -5.37 -18.67
CA GLU A 661 -16.93 -6.41 -18.66
C GLU A 661 -18.32 -5.85 -19.00
N ASP A 662 -18.72 -4.73 -18.40
CA ASP A 662 -19.99 -4.07 -18.69
C ASP A 662 -20.09 -3.64 -20.17
N LEU A 663 -19.05 -3.02 -20.70
CA LEU A 663 -19.04 -2.55 -22.11
C LEU A 663 -18.99 -3.69 -23.10
N VAL A 664 -18.29 -4.78 -22.81
CA VAL A 664 -18.29 -6.01 -23.64
C VAL A 664 -19.67 -6.65 -23.64
N ASN A 665 -20.31 -6.79 -22.47
CA ASN A 665 -21.65 -7.38 -22.34
C ASN A 665 -22.73 -6.56 -23.08
N LEU A 666 -22.56 -5.23 -23.15
CA LEU A 666 -23.45 -4.35 -23.92
C LEU A 666 -23.11 -4.27 -25.41
N GLY A 667 -22.03 -4.93 -25.85
CA GLY A 667 -21.57 -4.86 -27.24
C GLY A 667 -21.02 -3.48 -27.65
N LEU A 668 -20.66 -2.62 -26.68
CA LEU A 668 -20.17 -1.26 -26.92
C LEU A 668 -18.63 -1.20 -27.02
N TRP A 669 -17.91 -2.19 -26.50
CA TRP A 669 -16.46 -2.17 -26.48
C TRP A 669 -15.86 -2.39 -27.86
N ASN A 670 -15.09 -1.41 -28.32
CA ASN A 670 -14.33 -1.46 -29.58
C ASN A 670 -13.07 -0.57 -29.48
N ASP A 671 -12.23 -0.61 -30.49
CA ASP A 671 -10.97 0.16 -30.49
C ASP A 671 -11.21 1.69 -30.49
N ASP A 672 -12.25 2.17 -31.16
CA ASP A 672 -12.58 3.61 -31.18
C ASP A 672 -12.99 4.10 -29.77
N LEU A 673 -13.84 3.38 -29.05
CA LEU A 673 -14.24 3.71 -27.69
C LEU A 673 -13.05 3.62 -26.73
N LYS A 674 -12.22 2.60 -26.88
CA LYS A 674 -10.98 2.47 -26.09
C LYS A 674 -10.08 3.68 -26.29
N GLU A 675 -9.80 4.08 -27.53
CA GLU A 675 -8.98 5.25 -27.84
C GLU A 675 -9.60 6.53 -27.30
N GLU A 676 -10.92 6.67 -27.33
CA GLU A 676 -11.60 7.83 -26.78
C GLU A 676 -11.45 7.91 -25.25
N ILE A 677 -11.64 6.80 -24.53
CA ILE A 677 -11.40 6.77 -23.07
C ILE A 677 -9.93 7.09 -22.76
N MET A 678 -8.99 6.63 -23.59
CA MET A 678 -7.57 6.97 -23.46
C MET A 678 -7.32 8.48 -23.66
N ARG A 679 -7.93 9.12 -24.67
CA ARG A 679 -7.86 10.57 -24.88
C ARG A 679 -8.42 11.37 -23.70
N GLN A 680 -9.43 10.82 -23.02
CA GLN A 680 -10.06 11.40 -21.84
C GLN A 680 -9.30 11.08 -20.54
N ASN A 681 -8.05 10.55 -20.62
CA ASN A 681 -7.25 10.15 -19.47
C ASN A 681 -7.96 9.14 -18.53
N GLY A 682 -8.76 8.25 -19.11
CA GLY A 682 -9.51 7.22 -18.39
C GLY A 682 -10.86 7.68 -17.84
N SER A 683 -11.30 8.90 -18.12
CA SER A 683 -12.67 9.35 -17.87
C SER A 683 -13.63 8.74 -18.88
N VAL A 684 -14.84 8.45 -18.43
CA VAL A 684 -15.93 7.99 -19.29
C VAL A 684 -17.05 9.04 -19.46
N GLN A 685 -16.86 10.24 -18.94
CA GLN A 685 -17.93 11.24 -18.89
C GLN A 685 -18.34 11.77 -20.28
N ASN A 686 -17.37 11.90 -21.20
CA ASN A 686 -17.61 12.46 -22.54
C ASN A 686 -17.62 11.40 -23.65
N VAL A 687 -17.76 10.10 -23.31
CA VAL A 687 -17.88 9.02 -24.30
C VAL A 687 -19.36 8.61 -24.46
N ASP A 688 -19.69 7.96 -25.57
CA ASP A 688 -21.07 7.53 -25.88
C ASP A 688 -21.38 6.17 -25.23
N ILE A 689 -21.75 6.21 -23.95
CA ILE A 689 -22.18 5.04 -23.15
C ILE A 689 -23.39 5.44 -22.28
N PRO A 690 -24.16 4.47 -21.74
CA PRO A 690 -25.26 4.75 -20.83
C PRO A 690 -24.88 5.65 -19.64
N GLN A 691 -25.80 6.54 -19.24
CA GLN A 691 -25.56 7.53 -18.21
C GLN A 691 -25.31 6.91 -16.84
N ASP A 692 -25.98 5.81 -16.51
CA ASP A 692 -25.76 5.06 -15.27
C ASP A 692 -24.34 4.49 -15.16
N LEU A 693 -23.73 4.08 -16.27
CA LEU A 693 -22.33 3.69 -16.30
C LEU A 693 -21.39 4.87 -16.13
N LYS A 694 -21.73 6.04 -16.72
CA LYS A 694 -20.94 7.27 -16.49
C LYS A 694 -20.88 7.63 -15.02
N GLU A 695 -22.00 7.57 -14.32
CA GLU A 695 -22.06 7.82 -12.86
C GLU A 695 -21.28 6.77 -12.06
N LEU A 696 -21.43 5.49 -12.43
CA LEU A 696 -20.78 4.37 -11.73
C LEU A 696 -19.24 4.39 -11.86
N TYR A 697 -18.73 4.79 -13.01
CA TYR A 697 -17.30 4.75 -13.35
C TYR A 697 -16.61 6.13 -13.30
N LYS A 698 -17.16 7.07 -12.52
CA LYS A 698 -16.45 8.32 -12.22
C LYS A 698 -15.09 8.02 -11.61
N THR A 699 -14.07 8.70 -12.12
CA THR A 699 -12.74 8.67 -11.54
C THR A 699 -12.68 9.61 -10.33
N VAL A 700 -11.67 9.47 -9.48
CA VAL A 700 -11.50 10.31 -8.29
C VAL A 700 -11.41 11.80 -8.63
N TRP A 701 -10.92 12.15 -9.83
CA TRP A 701 -10.81 13.53 -10.31
C TRP A 701 -12.17 14.19 -10.58
N GLU A 702 -13.21 13.40 -10.76
CA GLU A 702 -14.59 13.79 -11.06
C GLU A 702 -15.46 13.79 -9.81
N LEU A 703 -14.91 13.36 -8.66
CA LEU A 703 -15.60 13.33 -7.37
C LEU A 703 -15.29 14.59 -6.56
N SER A 704 -16.28 15.02 -5.76
CA SER A 704 -16.08 16.10 -4.79
C SER A 704 -15.20 15.61 -3.63
N MET A 705 -14.10 16.32 -3.33
CA MET A 705 -13.30 16.02 -2.15
C MET A 705 -14.07 16.21 -0.84
N LYS A 706 -15.11 17.03 -0.83
CA LYS A 706 -16.04 17.12 0.30
C LYS A 706 -16.69 15.77 0.58
N ASP A 707 -17.22 15.10 -0.45
CA ASP A 707 -17.83 13.77 -0.30
C ASP A 707 -16.81 12.70 0.18
N ILE A 708 -15.59 12.76 -0.31
CA ILE A 708 -14.50 11.86 0.14
C ILE A 708 -14.19 12.09 1.63
N ILE A 709 -14.13 13.34 2.07
CA ILE A 709 -13.92 13.71 3.47
C ILE A 709 -15.13 13.27 4.33
N ASP A 710 -16.35 13.45 3.86
CA ASP A 710 -17.57 13.00 4.54
C ASP A 710 -17.58 11.48 4.71
N MET A 711 -17.25 10.73 3.67
CA MET A 711 -17.12 9.26 3.75
C MET A 711 -16.02 8.86 4.74
N SER A 712 -14.90 9.59 4.76
CA SER A 712 -13.81 9.38 5.72
C SER A 712 -14.27 9.65 7.16
N ARG A 713 -15.07 10.69 7.39
CA ARG A 713 -15.68 10.99 8.68
C ARG A 713 -16.63 9.88 9.13
N HIS A 714 -17.54 9.43 8.26
CA HIS A 714 -18.57 8.43 8.60
C HIS A 714 -17.97 7.09 8.98
N ARG A 715 -16.98 6.59 8.22
CA ARG A 715 -16.24 5.38 8.63
C ARG A 715 -15.34 5.63 9.84
N GLY A 716 -14.87 6.86 10.03
CA GLY A 716 -14.04 7.28 11.16
C GLY A 716 -14.70 7.06 12.52
N TYR A 717 -16.03 7.00 12.60
CA TYR A 717 -16.77 6.65 13.83
C TYR A 717 -16.41 5.25 14.36
N PHE A 718 -15.86 4.39 13.51
CA PHE A 718 -15.50 2.99 13.82
C PHE A 718 -14.01 2.70 13.63
N ILE A 719 -13.19 3.73 13.45
CA ILE A 719 -11.74 3.62 13.31
C ILE A 719 -11.10 4.20 14.56
N ASP A 720 -10.66 3.33 15.44
CA ASP A 720 -10.04 3.74 16.71
C ASP A 720 -8.61 4.26 16.54
N GLN A 721 -7.89 3.85 15.51
CA GLN A 721 -6.65 4.49 15.08
C GLN A 721 -6.95 5.63 14.07
N SER A 722 -6.45 5.56 12.85
CA SER A 722 -6.73 6.52 11.79
C SER A 722 -6.80 5.83 10.42
N GLN A 723 -6.70 6.59 9.35
CA GLN A 723 -6.83 6.11 7.98
C GLN A 723 -5.89 6.87 7.05
N SER A 724 -5.31 6.16 6.08
CA SER A 724 -4.39 6.73 5.08
C SER A 724 -5.17 7.44 3.98
N LEU A 725 -5.71 8.62 4.30
CA LEU A 725 -6.60 9.38 3.41
C LEU A 725 -5.81 10.20 2.40
N ASN A 726 -5.79 9.79 1.14
CA ASN A 726 -5.33 10.63 0.04
C ASN A 726 -6.41 11.64 -0.36
N LEU A 727 -5.99 12.86 -0.72
CA LEU A 727 -6.85 13.86 -1.32
C LEU A 727 -6.33 14.22 -2.71
N PHE A 728 -7.28 14.49 -3.62
CA PHE A 728 -7.00 14.64 -5.04
C PHE A 728 -7.47 16.01 -5.54
N MET A 729 -6.60 16.73 -6.23
CA MET A 729 -6.95 18.03 -6.78
C MET A 729 -6.21 18.26 -8.09
N GLU A 730 -6.94 18.23 -9.21
CA GLU A 730 -6.37 18.40 -10.55
C GLU A 730 -5.62 19.72 -10.68
N ASN A 731 -6.25 20.82 -10.29
CA ASN A 731 -5.71 22.19 -10.34
C ASN A 731 -5.60 22.73 -8.91
N ALA A 732 -4.56 22.34 -8.20
CA ALA A 732 -4.34 22.76 -6.83
C ALA A 732 -3.99 24.27 -6.77
N ASN A 733 -4.71 25.00 -5.88
CA ASN A 733 -4.37 26.35 -5.53
C ASN A 733 -4.61 26.61 -4.04
N MET A 734 -4.03 27.67 -3.52
CA MET A 734 -4.07 28.02 -2.09
C MET A 734 -5.49 28.08 -1.50
N ALA A 735 -6.43 28.69 -2.22
CA ALA A 735 -7.80 28.86 -1.73
C ALA A 735 -8.56 27.54 -1.64
N LYS A 736 -8.47 26.67 -2.66
CA LYS A 736 -9.10 25.36 -2.68
C LYS A 736 -8.49 24.43 -1.61
N LEU A 737 -7.17 24.42 -1.47
CA LEU A 737 -6.47 23.63 -0.46
C LEU A 737 -6.84 24.10 0.95
N THR A 738 -6.87 25.40 1.19
CA THR A 738 -7.32 25.96 2.47
C THR A 738 -8.73 25.50 2.82
N SER A 739 -9.68 25.66 1.89
CA SER A 739 -11.06 25.20 2.09
C SER A 739 -11.15 23.70 2.41
N MET A 740 -10.42 22.88 1.67
CA MET A 740 -10.38 21.43 1.84
C MET A 740 -9.80 21.02 3.21
N HIS A 741 -8.66 21.57 3.62
CA HIS A 741 -8.05 21.26 4.91
C HIS A 741 -8.89 21.74 6.09
N PHE A 742 -9.47 22.93 6.00
CA PHE A 742 -10.38 23.41 7.04
C PHE A 742 -11.65 22.58 7.14
N TYR A 743 -12.16 22.08 6.01
CA TYR A 743 -13.29 21.16 6.01
C TYR A 743 -12.92 19.84 6.70
N ALA A 744 -11.78 19.26 6.40
CA ALA A 744 -11.27 18.04 7.03
C ALA A 744 -11.06 18.23 8.56
N TRP A 745 -10.45 19.33 8.97
CA TRP A 745 -10.27 19.67 10.38
C TRP A 745 -11.60 19.83 11.12
N LYS A 746 -12.53 20.63 10.58
CA LYS A 746 -13.85 20.86 11.16
C LYS A 746 -14.71 19.59 11.18
N SER A 747 -14.50 18.68 10.25
CA SER A 747 -15.13 17.36 10.24
C SER A 747 -14.60 16.43 11.35
N GLY A 748 -13.59 16.84 12.08
CA GLY A 748 -13.04 16.09 13.22
C GLY A 748 -12.14 14.93 12.84
N LEU A 749 -11.59 14.87 11.63
CA LEU A 749 -10.67 13.83 11.22
C LEU A 749 -9.40 13.85 12.06
N LYS A 750 -8.80 12.68 12.31
CA LYS A 750 -7.48 12.53 12.93
C LYS A 750 -6.39 12.76 11.89
N THR A 751 -6.47 12.07 10.76
CA THR A 751 -5.66 12.33 9.56
C THR A 751 -6.49 13.13 8.58
N GLY A 752 -6.07 14.35 8.30
CA GLY A 752 -6.73 15.22 7.32
C GLY A 752 -6.29 14.91 5.90
N MET A 753 -5.02 14.53 5.71
CA MET A 753 -4.48 14.18 4.40
C MET A 753 -3.18 13.38 4.55
N TYR A 754 -3.09 12.25 3.86
CA TYR A 754 -1.86 11.51 3.63
C TYR A 754 -1.07 12.19 2.50
N TYR A 755 -1.33 11.91 1.25
CA TYR A 755 -0.76 12.67 0.12
C TYR A 755 -1.78 13.61 -0.50
N LEU A 756 -1.31 14.78 -0.92
CA LEU A 756 -1.99 15.56 -1.95
C LEU A 756 -1.59 15.00 -3.31
N ARG A 757 -2.56 14.45 -4.02
CA ARG A 757 -2.38 13.99 -5.39
C ARG A 757 -2.84 15.08 -6.35
N THR A 758 -1.93 15.57 -7.18
CA THR A 758 -2.23 16.55 -8.22
C THR A 758 -2.07 15.90 -9.59
N LYS A 759 -2.86 16.33 -10.57
CA LYS A 759 -2.69 15.87 -11.94
C LYS A 759 -1.64 16.76 -12.58
N SER A 760 -0.50 16.20 -12.96
CA SER A 760 0.55 16.97 -13.64
C SER A 760 0.08 17.40 -15.02
N ALA A 761 0.33 18.65 -15.38
CA ALA A 761 0.09 19.15 -16.75
C ALA A 761 0.95 18.41 -17.81
N VAL A 762 1.95 17.64 -17.36
CA VAL A 762 2.87 16.85 -18.21
C VAL A 762 2.47 15.37 -18.27
N ASP A 763 1.66 14.87 -17.34
CA ASP A 763 1.16 13.49 -17.32
C ASP A 763 -0.07 13.29 -18.23
N ALA A 764 -0.04 13.89 -19.43
CA ALA A 764 -0.80 13.31 -20.51
C ALA A 764 -0.24 11.90 -20.72
N ILE A 765 -1.02 10.88 -20.43
CA ILE A 765 -0.69 9.51 -20.78
C ILE A 765 -0.36 9.52 -22.26
N LYS A 766 0.92 9.43 -22.61
CA LYS A 766 1.38 9.44 -24.01
C LYS A 766 1.04 8.09 -24.62
N PHE A 767 -0.21 7.93 -25.02
CA PHE A 767 -0.59 6.84 -25.91
C PHE A 767 -0.18 7.17 -27.32
N THR A 768 0.43 6.25 -28.02
CA THR A 768 0.57 6.33 -29.47
C THR A 768 -0.80 6.04 -30.08
N LEU A 769 -1.55 7.10 -30.36
CA LEU A 769 -2.87 6.99 -30.99
C LEU A 769 -2.72 6.95 -32.51
N SER A 770 -3.56 6.15 -33.17
CA SER A 770 -3.68 6.18 -34.62
C SER A 770 -4.17 7.57 -35.08
N LYS A 771 -3.50 8.17 -36.06
CA LYS A 771 -3.97 9.43 -36.66
C LYS A 771 -5.28 9.21 -37.39
N LYS A 772 -6.40 9.69 -36.82
CA LYS A 772 -7.59 9.97 -37.64
C LYS A 772 -7.39 11.31 -38.33
N GLU A 773 -7.64 11.37 -39.63
CA GLU A 773 -7.62 12.61 -40.42
C GLU A 773 -8.63 13.62 -39.82
N GLU A 774 -8.12 14.67 -39.22
CA GLU A 774 -8.94 15.84 -38.82
C GLU A 774 -9.31 16.63 -40.07
N LYS A 775 -10.61 16.88 -40.21
CA LYS A 775 -11.09 17.90 -41.15
C LYS A 775 -10.62 19.28 -40.71
N GLU A 776 -9.83 19.93 -41.51
CA GLU A 776 -9.26 21.26 -41.30
C GLU A 776 -10.29 22.32 -40.90
N GLN A 777 -10.01 23.00 -39.78
CA GLN A 777 -10.52 24.33 -39.50
C GLN A 777 -9.35 25.34 -39.54
N PRO A 778 -9.56 26.57 -40.02
CA PRO A 778 -8.48 27.46 -40.41
C PRO A 778 -7.72 28.06 -39.23
N THR A 779 -6.42 27.99 -39.30
CA THR A 779 -5.44 28.48 -38.33
C THR A 779 -5.20 29.97 -38.40
N VAL A 780 -5.09 30.60 -37.20
CA VAL A 780 -4.48 31.92 -37.01
C VAL A 780 -3.05 31.70 -36.52
N PRO A 781 -2.04 32.39 -37.05
CA PRO A 781 -0.65 32.08 -36.75
C PRO A 781 -0.16 32.64 -35.42
N VAL A 782 0.44 31.79 -34.59
CA VAL A 782 1.22 32.18 -33.42
C VAL A 782 2.69 31.89 -33.67
N LYS A 783 3.52 32.89 -33.39
CA LYS A 783 4.98 32.93 -33.62
C LYS A 783 5.71 31.86 -32.80
N GLU A 784 6.62 31.14 -33.48
CA GLU A 784 7.54 30.16 -32.91
C GLU A 784 8.59 30.78 -31.97
N ALA A 785 8.76 30.16 -30.82
CA ALA A 785 9.98 30.26 -30.01
C ALA A 785 10.73 28.92 -30.09
N LYS A 786 11.95 28.97 -30.57
CA LYS A 786 12.83 27.81 -30.69
C LYS A 786 13.27 27.32 -29.31
N VAL A 787 13.02 26.07 -29.03
CA VAL A 787 13.67 25.30 -27.95
C VAL A 787 14.32 24.09 -28.63
N GLU A 788 15.62 23.98 -28.50
CA GLU A 788 16.38 22.82 -29.01
C GLU A 788 16.04 21.60 -28.16
N ALA A 789 15.46 20.57 -28.77
CA ALA A 789 15.20 19.28 -28.17
C ALA A 789 16.32 18.29 -28.54
N ALA A 790 16.98 17.74 -27.54
CA ALA A 790 17.87 16.61 -27.73
C ALA A 790 17.02 15.36 -28.06
N THR A 791 17.11 14.91 -29.30
CA THR A 791 16.45 13.71 -29.80
C THR A 791 17.27 12.47 -29.45
N ASN A 792 16.75 11.64 -28.50
CA ASN A 792 17.10 10.23 -28.47
C ASN A 792 16.03 9.45 -29.22
N ALA A 793 16.33 9.11 -30.47
CA ALA A 793 15.49 8.31 -31.32
C ALA A 793 15.48 6.86 -30.79
N VAL A 794 14.30 6.39 -30.36
CA VAL A 794 14.05 4.97 -30.15
C VAL A 794 13.85 4.34 -31.54
N SER A 795 14.70 3.39 -31.90
CA SER A 795 14.66 2.74 -33.21
C SER A 795 13.50 1.72 -33.27
N ASP A 796 12.70 1.82 -34.31
CA ASP A 796 11.62 0.88 -34.67
C ASP A 796 12.13 -0.49 -35.21
N LYS A 797 13.31 -0.94 -34.80
CA LYS A 797 13.84 -2.25 -35.20
C LYS A 797 13.62 -3.27 -34.08
N PRO A 798 13.24 -4.51 -34.40
CA PRO A 798 13.18 -5.59 -33.44
C PRO A 798 14.53 -5.76 -32.73
N MET A 799 14.48 -5.92 -31.42
CA MET A 799 15.67 -6.11 -30.57
C MET A 799 16.44 -7.35 -31.01
N SER A 800 17.77 -7.25 -31.04
CA SER A 800 18.62 -8.42 -31.33
C SER A 800 18.58 -9.43 -30.16
N PRO A 801 18.84 -10.71 -30.41
CA PRO A 801 18.89 -11.72 -29.36
C PRO A 801 19.91 -11.44 -28.24
N GLN A 802 20.88 -10.60 -28.49
CA GLN A 802 21.93 -10.23 -27.56
C GLN A 802 21.44 -9.09 -26.65
N GLU A 803 20.78 -8.09 -27.19
CA GLU A 803 20.12 -7.00 -26.46
C GLU A 803 19.00 -7.52 -25.54
N PHE A 804 18.24 -8.52 -25.99
CA PHE A 804 17.21 -9.20 -25.19
C PHE A 804 17.83 -9.97 -24.00
N ARG A 805 18.97 -10.65 -24.16
CA ARG A 805 19.68 -11.32 -23.08
C ARG A 805 20.28 -10.33 -22.07
N GLU A 806 20.81 -9.22 -22.54
CA GLU A 806 21.33 -8.16 -21.66
C GLU A 806 20.20 -7.48 -20.89
N MET A 807 19.03 -7.32 -21.49
CA MET A 807 17.83 -6.83 -20.82
C MET A 807 17.35 -7.79 -19.73
N LEU A 808 17.31 -9.10 -20.02
CA LEU A 808 16.97 -10.14 -19.03
C LEU A 808 17.99 -10.21 -17.88
N SER A 809 19.28 -10.02 -18.14
CA SER A 809 20.31 -10.01 -17.12
C SER A 809 20.28 -8.75 -16.25
N LYS A 810 19.91 -7.60 -16.81
CA LYS A 810 19.68 -6.33 -16.09
C LYS A 810 18.39 -6.39 -15.23
N SER A 811 17.38 -7.16 -15.66
CA SER A 811 16.14 -7.36 -14.90
C SER A 811 16.32 -8.16 -13.61
N GLN A 812 17.42 -8.92 -13.50
CA GLN A 812 17.78 -9.63 -12.27
C GLN A 812 18.45 -8.76 -11.21
N ASN A 813 18.87 -7.54 -11.57
CA ASN A 813 19.61 -6.60 -10.73
C ASN A 813 18.89 -5.25 -10.55
N GLY A 814 17.63 -5.27 -10.15
CA GLY A 814 16.80 -4.12 -9.70
C GLY A 814 17.23 -2.72 -10.16
N GLY A 815 16.57 -2.14 -11.14
CA GLY A 815 16.69 -0.72 -11.52
C GLY A 815 15.68 0.18 -10.80
N PRO A 816 15.92 1.49 -10.71
CA PRO A 816 15.26 2.41 -9.79
C PRO A 816 14.05 3.13 -10.39
N ASP A 817 12.87 2.51 -10.47
CA ASP A 817 11.64 3.25 -10.81
C ASP A 817 10.39 2.54 -10.22
N ASP A 818 10.34 2.44 -8.89
CA ASP A 818 9.15 1.95 -8.18
C ASP A 818 8.84 2.84 -6.97
N ASP A 819 8.46 4.09 -7.24
CA ASP A 819 8.16 5.08 -6.18
C ASP A 819 6.88 4.78 -5.35
N CYS A 820 6.14 3.73 -5.64
CA CYS A 820 4.88 3.45 -4.96
C CYS A 820 4.78 2.09 -4.24
N LEU A 821 5.86 1.30 -4.19
CA LEU A 821 5.89 0.02 -3.46
C LEU A 821 6.32 0.18 -1.98
N MET A 822 6.46 1.42 -1.52
CA MET A 822 7.08 1.73 -0.23
C MET A 822 6.18 1.49 0.99
N CYS A 823 4.88 1.40 0.79
CA CYS A 823 3.93 1.15 1.88
C CYS A 823 3.40 -0.27 1.79
N GLY A 824 4.12 -1.19 2.39
CA GLY A 824 3.76 -2.60 2.41
C GLY A 824 2.82 -2.95 3.53
N SER A 825 1.66 -2.37 3.53
CA SER A 825 0.59 -2.83 4.40
C SER A 825 -0.45 -3.60 3.60
#